data_1ddfd32dc6ceaeecaa56127da03d741b
#
_entry.id   1ddfd32dc6ceaeecaa56127da03d741b
#
_cell.length_a   1.000
_cell.length_b   1.000
_cell.length_c   1.000
_cell.angle_alpha   90.00
_cell.angle_beta   90.00
_cell.angle_gamma   90.00
#
_symmetry.space_group_name_H-M   'P 1'
#
loop_
_entity.id
_entity.type
_entity.pdbx_description
1 polymer ?
#
loop_
_entity_poly.entity_id
_entity_poly.type
_entity_poly.pdbx_seq_one_letter_code
_entity_poly.pdbx_strand_id
1 'polypeptide(L)'
;MVFDLDMIKAVYKQMPSRIAKARKVVNRPLTLSEKILYSHLHTDQKHEDFGRGKSYVDFAPDRVAMQDATAQMALLQFMSAGRPKVAVPSTVHCDHLITAKTGAQEDLSVATQESKEVFDFLSSVSNKYGIGFWKPGAGIIHQVVLENYAFPGGMMIGTDSHTVNAGGLGMVAIGVGGADAVDVMSGMAWELKFPKLIGVKLTGKLNGWASAKDVILKVAGILTVKGGTGAIIEYFGDGAKALSCTGKGTICNMGAEVGATTSTFGYDESMERYLIATGRAEVAKLANDIKEHLTADPEVYQNPEKYFDQIVEINLSDLEPHLNGPFTPDLATPISKIREEAEKNGWPLKVEVGLIGSCTNSSYEDISRAASLAKQVADKGLKTKAEFTITPGSEQVRYTIERDGFIDAFDKIGAKVFANACGPCIGMWNRVGAEKREKNTIVHSFNRNFQSRNDGNPNTYAFVGSPELVTALAIAGDLGFNPNTDYLVNEQGQKVKLDPPTGDELPVRGFDVKDPGYVAPARDGSGLVVKVSPTSDRLQLLDPFKPWEGTDLKGLRLLIKAKGKCTTDHISMAGKWLKYRGHLDNISNNLLIGATNFFNEKINSVKNTLTGAYDEVPKVQRAYKAQNIGAIVVGDENYGEGSSREHAAMEPRHLGVRAILVKSFARIHETNLKKQGMLGLTFANKEDYNKIQEDDVIDIVGLTNFSPDQPLTIVLHHSDGSQESFQVNHTYNASQIEWFKAGSALNLMAKKFAEEKNAALMPTTKSPGKTVIEKEVAKAKQKNQMSKKEVKKAGKKAVAKTSKKPSALKKAIKKAVTKPAKKSAPKKAVSKSVAPAKPAKKGKVSMKKVVKIIAGDAAKGAKRIVSNIVRKVTGKAKKKR
;
A
#
# COMPACT_ATOMS: atom_id res chain seq x y z
N MET A 1 3.24 -5.18 -22.37
CA MET A 1 3.97 -3.88 -22.40
C MET A 1 4.54 -3.69 -21.01
N VAL A 2 5.83 -3.42 -20.87
CA VAL A 2 6.45 -3.19 -19.56
C VAL A 2 6.13 -1.75 -19.14
N PHE A 3 5.46 -1.59 -18.00
CA PHE A 3 5.18 -0.27 -17.45
C PHE A 3 6.44 0.39 -16.89
N ASP A 4 6.51 1.69 -16.96
CA ASP A 4 7.54 2.55 -16.33
C ASP A 4 9.00 2.19 -16.71
N LEU A 5 9.23 1.52 -17.84
CA LEU A 5 10.56 0.99 -18.23
C LEU A 5 11.64 2.08 -18.31
N ASP A 6 11.32 3.26 -18.84
CA ASP A 6 12.28 4.36 -18.94
C ASP A 6 12.67 4.91 -17.55
N MET A 7 11.73 4.94 -16.61
CA MET A 7 12.00 5.28 -15.22
C MET A 7 12.92 4.22 -14.58
N ILE A 8 12.64 2.92 -14.75
CA ILE A 8 13.50 1.83 -14.25
C ILE A 8 14.93 1.94 -14.79
N LYS A 9 15.07 2.18 -16.11
CA LYS A 9 16.39 2.42 -16.74
C LYS A 9 17.12 3.61 -16.13
N ALA A 10 16.40 4.69 -15.81
CA ALA A 10 16.98 5.87 -15.18
C ALA A 10 17.46 5.59 -13.75
N VAL A 11 16.68 4.85 -12.96
CA VAL A 11 17.04 4.42 -11.60
C VAL A 11 18.31 3.57 -11.65
N TYR A 12 18.33 2.51 -12.44
CA TYR A 12 19.48 1.60 -12.53
C TYR A 12 20.74 2.28 -13.04
N LYS A 13 20.63 3.22 -13.98
CA LYS A 13 21.77 4.01 -14.47
C LYS A 13 22.41 4.85 -13.37
N GLN A 14 21.62 5.35 -12.40
CA GLN A 14 22.12 6.24 -11.35
C GLN A 14 22.57 5.48 -10.09
N MET A 15 21.99 4.31 -9.81
CA MET A 15 22.18 3.55 -8.59
C MET A 15 23.66 3.27 -8.24
N PRO A 16 24.52 2.75 -9.16
CA PRO A 16 25.93 2.48 -8.85
C PRO A 16 26.68 3.72 -8.35
N SER A 17 26.44 4.87 -9.01
CA SER A 17 27.13 6.12 -8.66
C SER A 17 26.65 6.69 -7.32
N ARG A 18 25.36 6.57 -7.00
CA ARG A 18 24.78 7.00 -5.73
C ARG A 18 25.25 6.12 -4.57
N ILE A 19 25.29 4.79 -4.75
CA ILE A 19 25.85 3.85 -3.77
C ILE A 19 27.35 4.12 -3.52
N ALA A 20 28.12 4.39 -4.58
CA ALA A 20 29.53 4.75 -4.43
C ALA A 20 29.75 6.04 -3.61
N LYS A 21 28.85 7.01 -3.74
CA LYS A 21 28.84 8.21 -2.88
C LYS A 21 28.49 7.86 -1.43
N ALA A 22 27.47 7.03 -1.22
CA ALA A 22 27.07 6.57 0.11
C ALA A 22 28.23 5.86 0.84
N ARG A 23 28.89 4.91 0.17
CA ARG A 23 30.07 4.20 0.75
C ARG A 23 31.17 5.15 1.21
N LYS A 24 31.40 6.27 0.48
CA LYS A 24 32.42 7.26 0.87
C LYS A 24 32.08 8.00 2.14
N VAL A 25 30.81 8.30 2.40
CA VAL A 25 30.39 9.06 3.60
C VAL A 25 30.17 8.14 4.79
N VAL A 26 29.59 6.94 4.57
CA VAL A 26 29.32 5.96 5.63
C VAL A 26 30.56 5.16 6.03
N ASN A 27 31.53 5.03 5.12
CA ASN A 27 32.84 4.38 5.31
C ASN A 27 32.78 2.94 5.87
N ARG A 28 31.76 2.17 5.45
CA ARG A 28 31.58 0.74 5.79
C ARG A 28 30.75 0.03 4.72
N PRO A 29 30.69 -1.32 4.72
CA PRO A 29 29.73 -2.09 3.95
C PRO A 29 28.29 -1.65 4.20
N LEU A 30 27.45 -1.70 3.16
CA LEU A 30 26.06 -1.28 3.20
C LEU A 30 25.12 -2.48 3.11
N THR A 31 24.04 -2.45 3.89
CA THR A 31 22.91 -3.35 3.73
C THR A 31 22.17 -3.04 2.44
N LEU A 32 21.32 -3.94 1.96
CA LEU A 32 20.45 -3.68 0.80
C LEU A 32 19.55 -2.46 1.04
N SER A 33 18.92 -2.41 2.20
CA SER A 33 18.04 -1.31 2.59
C SER A 33 18.75 0.04 2.51
N GLU A 34 19.99 0.12 3.00
CA GLU A 34 20.79 1.34 2.89
C GLU A 34 21.16 1.67 1.44
N LYS A 35 21.53 0.69 0.62
CA LYS A 35 21.80 0.91 -0.81
C LYS A 35 20.60 1.54 -1.52
N ILE A 36 19.38 1.04 -1.25
CA ILE A 36 18.16 1.58 -1.85
C ILE A 36 17.88 2.98 -1.31
N LEU A 37 17.89 3.19 0.02
CA LEU A 37 17.64 4.49 0.63
C LEU A 37 18.60 5.57 0.10
N TYR A 38 19.90 5.32 0.10
CA TYR A 38 20.88 6.27 -0.41
C TYR A 38 20.77 6.50 -1.92
N SER A 39 20.25 5.52 -2.67
CA SER A 39 20.02 5.67 -4.10
C SER A 39 18.81 6.57 -4.41
N HIS A 40 17.89 6.75 -3.46
CA HIS A 40 16.67 7.53 -3.62
C HIS A 40 16.64 8.81 -2.78
N LEU A 41 17.80 9.30 -2.33
CA LEU A 41 17.86 10.63 -1.71
C LEU A 41 17.34 11.70 -2.68
N HIS A 42 16.53 12.63 -2.18
CA HIS A 42 16.09 13.78 -2.96
C HIS A 42 17.28 14.60 -3.46
N THR A 43 17.15 15.29 -4.59
CA THR A 43 18.29 16.01 -5.22
C THR A 43 18.92 17.04 -4.31
N ASP A 44 18.14 17.66 -3.43
CA ASP A 44 18.60 18.70 -2.50
C ASP A 44 19.17 18.12 -1.18
N GLN A 45 18.97 16.79 -0.95
CA GLN A 45 19.49 16.11 0.24
C GLN A 45 20.97 15.84 0.10
N LYS A 46 21.76 16.34 1.03
CA LYS A 46 23.19 16.02 1.09
C LYS A 46 23.41 14.56 1.51
N HIS A 47 24.42 13.93 0.94
CA HIS A 47 24.85 12.60 1.40
C HIS A 47 25.69 12.76 2.68
N GLU A 48 25.24 12.13 3.75
CA GLU A 48 25.93 12.08 5.04
C GLU A 48 25.64 10.73 5.72
N ASP A 49 26.31 10.41 6.81
CA ASP A 49 26.02 9.22 7.60
C ASP A 49 24.81 9.50 8.49
N PHE A 50 23.62 9.09 8.04
CA PHE A 50 22.37 9.36 8.74
C PHE A 50 22.21 8.46 9.96
N GLY A 51 21.94 9.05 11.12
CA GLY A 51 21.66 8.33 12.36
C GLY A 51 20.33 7.57 12.29
N ARG A 52 20.39 6.23 12.34
CA ARG A 52 19.22 5.35 12.34
C ARG A 52 18.30 5.65 13.53
N GLY A 53 17.00 5.82 13.27
CA GLY A 53 16.00 6.20 14.26
C GLY A 53 16.15 7.64 14.78
N LYS A 54 17.00 8.50 14.17
CA LYS A 54 17.28 9.87 14.61
C LYS A 54 17.10 10.89 13.49
N SER A 55 17.85 10.74 12.38
CA SER A 55 17.87 11.72 11.29
C SER A 55 16.59 11.71 10.47
N TYR A 56 16.03 12.86 10.15
CA TYR A 56 15.00 13.02 9.13
C TYR A 56 15.67 13.25 7.78
N VAL A 57 15.22 12.54 6.76
CA VAL A 57 15.87 12.48 5.45
C VAL A 57 14.82 12.60 4.35
N ASP A 58 15.11 13.42 3.35
CA ASP A 58 14.25 13.66 2.19
C ASP A 58 14.57 12.68 1.06
N PHE A 59 13.55 11.95 0.64
CA PHE A 59 13.62 10.95 -0.42
C PHE A 59 12.81 11.35 -1.66
N ALA A 60 13.15 10.73 -2.79
CA ALA A 60 12.42 10.84 -4.05
C ALA A 60 11.95 9.43 -4.47
N PRO A 61 10.76 8.98 -4.01
CA PRO A 61 10.18 7.72 -4.46
C PRO A 61 9.93 7.70 -5.97
N ASP A 62 10.11 6.55 -6.61
CA ASP A 62 9.97 6.37 -8.06
C ASP A 62 8.51 6.42 -8.52
N ARG A 63 7.57 6.00 -7.65
CA ARG A 63 6.16 5.91 -8.00
C ARG A 63 5.22 5.93 -6.79
N VAL A 64 3.92 6.15 -7.09
CA VAL A 64 2.82 6.11 -6.12
C VAL A 64 1.76 5.10 -6.57
N ALA A 65 1.27 4.26 -5.63
CA ALA A 65 0.11 3.41 -5.84
C ALA A 65 -1.00 3.75 -4.83
N MET A 66 -2.24 3.85 -5.30
CA MET A 66 -3.39 4.23 -4.48
C MET A 66 -4.54 3.23 -4.66
N GLN A 67 -5.18 2.84 -3.56
CA GLN A 67 -6.42 2.07 -3.62
C GLN A 67 -7.64 3.02 -3.61
N ASP A 68 -8.79 2.58 -4.14
CA ASP A 68 -9.95 3.42 -4.43
C ASP A 68 -10.57 4.13 -3.22
N ALA A 69 -10.52 3.54 -2.02
CA ALA A 69 -11.10 4.18 -0.84
C ALA A 69 -10.27 5.39 -0.36
N THR A 70 -8.91 5.31 -0.43
CA THR A 70 -8.01 6.40 -0.01
C THR A 70 -7.67 7.36 -1.15
N ALA A 71 -7.67 6.88 -2.40
CA ALA A 71 -7.42 7.71 -3.58
C ALA A 71 -8.44 8.84 -3.73
N GLN A 72 -9.69 8.65 -3.29
CA GLN A 72 -10.70 9.71 -3.34
C GLN A 72 -10.19 10.98 -2.66
N MET A 73 -9.78 10.86 -1.41
CA MET A 73 -9.31 11.99 -0.62
C MET A 73 -7.95 12.50 -1.10
N ALA A 74 -7.02 11.61 -1.44
CA ALA A 74 -5.71 11.99 -1.98
C ALA A 74 -5.84 12.79 -3.29
N LEU A 75 -6.71 12.37 -4.20
CA LEU A 75 -6.93 13.05 -5.47
C LEU A 75 -7.69 14.39 -5.32
N LEU A 76 -8.64 14.47 -4.38
CA LEU A 76 -9.28 15.74 -4.02
C LEU A 76 -8.23 16.74 -3.47
N GLN A 77 -7.31 16.27 -2.63
CA GLN A 77 -6.19 17.08 -2.15
C GLN A 77 -5.23 17.47 -3.30
N PHE A 78 -4.87 16.51 -4.19
CA PHE A 78 -4.01 16.80 -5.34
C PHE A 78 -4.62 17.85 -6.28
N MET A 79 -5.94 17.78 -6.53
CA MET A 79 -6.64 18.82 -7.31
C MET A 79 -6.49 20.21 -6.68
N SER A 80 -6.55 20.30 -5.35
CA SER A 80 -6.38 21.56 -4.61
C SER A 80 -4.95 22.08 -4.63
N ALA A 81 -3.93 21.22 -4.89
CA ALA A 81 -2.54 21.61 -5.02
C ALA A 81 -2.22 22.37 -6.32
N GLY A 82 -3.15 22.34 -7.31
CA GLY A 82 -3.07 23.14 -8.55
C GLY A 82 -2.06 22.63 -9.59
N ARG A 83 -1.51 21.44 -9.45
CA ARG A 83 -0.60 20.82 -10.43
C ARG A 83 -1.37 20.34 -11.67
N PRO A 84 -0.84 20.52 -12.90
CA PRO A 84 -1.51 20.08 -14.13
C PRO A 84 -1.41 18.57 -14.37
N LYS A 85 -0.39 17.91 -13.82
CA LYS A 85 -0.09 16.48 -14.01
C LYS A 85 0.75 15.97 -12.84
N VAL A 86 0.67 14.67 -12.54
CA VAL A 86 1.57 14.03 -11.57
C VAL A 86 3.02 14.06 -12.01
N ALA A 87 3.92 14.23 -11.04
CA ALA A 87 5.37 14.31 -11.28
C ALA A 87 6.03 12.93 -11.39
N VAL A 88 5.44 11.89 -10.80
CA VAL A 88 5.95 10.51 -10.84
C VAL A 88 4.85 9.56 -11.35
N PRO A 89 5.20 8.42 -11.94
CA PRO A 89 4.25 7.38 -12.29
C PRO A 89 3.33 7.07 -11.12
N SER A 90 2.02 7.15 -11.34
CA SER A 90 1.01 6.94 -10.30
C SER A 90 -0.13 6.09 -10.82
N THR A 91 -0.73 5.28 -9.95
CA THR A 91 -1.86 4.40 -10.30
C THR A 91 -2.94 4.41 -9.24
N VAL A 92 -4.19 4.24 -9.69
CA VAL A 92 -5.37 4.00 -8.85
C VAL A 92 -5.90 2.60 -9.13
N HIS A 93 -6.22 1.85 -8.07
CA HIS A 93 -6.72 0.47 -8.13
C HIS A 93 -8.05 0.37 -7.38
N CYS A 94 -9.09 -0.19 -8.03
CA CYS A 94 -10.43 -0.26 -7.47
C CYS A 94 -10.71 -1.65 -6.87
N ASP A 95 -10.24 -1.88 -5.65
CA ASP A 95 -10.28 -3.17 -4.96
C ASP A 95 -10.89 -3.14 -3.53
N HIS A 96 -11.24 -1.96 -3.01
CA HIS A 96 -11.75 -1.83 -1.64
C HIS A 96 -13.27 -1.61 -1.55
N LEU A 97 -13.92 -1.10 -2.61
CA LEU A 97 -15.35 -0.77 -2.63
C LEU A 97 -16.23 -1.89 -3.20
N ILE A 98 -15.78 -3.14 -3.10
CA ILE A 98 -16.51 -4.33 -3.56
C ILE A 98 -16.87 -5.18 -2.35
N THR A 99 -18.18 -5.34 -2.08
CA THR A 99 -18.68 -6.14 -0.95
C THR A 99 -18.88 -7.58 -1.38
N ALA A 100 -18.14 -8.50 -0.77
CA ALA A 100 -18.30 -9.95 -0.97
C ALA A 100 -19.61 -10.43 -0.33
N LYS A 101 -20.40 -11.21 -1.08
CA LYS A 101 -21.69 -11.76 -0.62
C LYS A 101 -22.08 -13.03 -1.35
N THR A 102 -22.31 -12.93 -2.66
CA THR A 102 -22.87 -14.00 -3.47
C THR A 102 -21.81 -14.71 -4.30
N GLY A 103 -20.94 -13.96 -4.95
CA GLY A 103 -19.88 -14.42 -5.83
C GLY A 103 -19.41 -13.32 -6.77
N ALA A 104 -18.28 -13.58 -7.46
CA ALA A 104 -17.50 -12.58 -8.16
C ALA A 104 -18.30 -11.67 -9.11
N GLN A 105 -19.10 -12.23 -10.00
CA GLN A 105 -19.80 -11.47 -11.04
C GLN A 105 -20.94 -10.61 -10.48
N GLU A 106 -21.73 -11.17 -9.57
CA GLU A 106 -22.88 -10.47 -8.97
C GLU A 106 -22.40 -9.35 -8.07
N ASP A 107 -21.43 -9.64 -7.19
CA ASP A 107 -20.84 -8.69 -6.24
C ASP A 107 -20.19 -7.51 -6.98
N LEU A 108 -19.44 -7.78 -8.06
CA LEU A 108 -18.83 -6.76 -8.91
C LEU A 108 -19.88 -5.89 -9.63
N SER A 109 -20.95 -6.49 -10.13
CA SER A 109 -22.05 -5.77 -10.78
C SER A 109 -22.72 -4.81 -9.80
N VAL A 110 -23.03 -5.27 -8.58
CA VAL A 110 -23.61 -4.45 -7.51
C VAL A 110 -22.67 -3.30 -7.14
N ALA A 111 -21.40 -3.58 -6.89
CA ALA A 111 -20.40 -2.59 -6.52
C ALA A 111 -20.25 -1.50 -7.60
N THR A 112 -20.25 -1.90 -8.89
CA THR A 112 -20.14 -0.97 -10.01
C THR A 112 -21.34 -0.02 -10.10
N GLN A 113 -22.53 -0.48 -9.76
CA GLN A 113 -23.72 0.36 -9.71
C GLN A 113 -23.74 1.27 -8.48
N GLU A 114 -23.52 0.70 -7.29
CA GLU A 114 -23.56 1.44 -6.02
C GLU A 114 -22.46 2.48 -5.90
N SER A 115 -21.27 2.20 -6.44
CA SER A 115 -20.08 3.08 -6.37
C SER A 115 -19.80 3.81 -7.69
N LYS A 116 -20.75 3.84 -8.63
CA LYS A 116 -20.55 4.43 -9.96
C LYS A 116 -20.00 5.86 -9.91
N GLU A 117 -20.54 6.72 -9.06
CA GLU A 117 -20.09 8.10 -8.91
C GLU A 117 -18.61 8.19 -8.52
N VAL A 118 -18.17 7.33 -7.59
CA VAL A 118 -16.78 7.29 -7.13
C VAL A 118 -15.87 6.75 -8.20
N PHE A 119 -16.24 5.65 -8.87
CA PHE A 119 -15.43 5.09 -9.95
C PHE A 119 -15.31 6.03 -11.15
N ASP A 120 -16.40 6.73 -11.51
CA ASP A 120 -16.40 7.76 -12.55
C ASP A 120 -15.51 8.95 -12.16
N PHE A 121 -15.53 9.40 -10.90
CA PHE A 121 -14.63 10.41 -10.38
C PHE A 121 -13.17 9.96 -10.48
N LEU A 122 -12.83 8.80 -9.91
CA LEU A 122 -11.45 8.27 -9.91
C LEU A 122 -10.91 8.09 -11.33
N SER A 123 -11.73 7.55 -12.24
CA SER A 123 -11.37 7.38 -13.65
C SER A 123 -11.11 8.73 -14.33
N SER A 124 -12.01 9.70 -14.14
CA SER A 124 -11.89 11.03 -14.79
C SER A 124 -10.71 11.83 -14.28
N VAL A 125 -10.46 11.80 -12.97
CA VAL A 125 -9.28 12.44 -12.35
C VAL A 125 -8.00 11.77 -12.84
N SER A 126 -7.96 10.44 -12.84
CA SER A 126 -6.80 9.68 -13.33
C SER A 126 -6.48 10.02 -14.77
N ASN A 127 -7.51 10.03 -15.62
CA ASN A 127 -7.38 10.39 -17.04
C ASN A 127 -6.85 11.83 -17.23
N LYS A 128 -7.34 12.79 -16.43
CA LYS A 128 -6.92 14.20 -16.49
C LYS A 128 -5.47 14.40 -16.10
N TYR A 129 -5.05 13.78 -15.00
CA TYR A 129 -3.75 14.08 -14.37
C TYR A 129 -2.62 13.10 -14.73
N GLY A 130 -2.86 12.19 -15.68
CA GLY A 130 -1.82 11.26 -16.17
C GLY A 130 -1.58 10.07 -15.25
N ILE A 131 -2.61 9.61 -14.55
CA ILE A 131 -2.59 8.50 -13.60
C ILE A 131 -3.17 7.24 -14.25
N GLY A 132 -2.50 6.09 -14.14
CA GLY A 132 -3.03 4.81 -14.60
C GLY A 132 -4.23 4.38 -13.75
N PHE A 133 -5.27 3.82 -14.37
CA PHE A 133 -6.50 3.44 -13.69
C PHE A 133 -6.80 1.94 -13.89
N TRP A 134 -6.89 1.20 -12.79
CA TRP A 134 -7.30 -0.19 -12.75
C TRP A 134 -8.76 -0.28 -12.30
N LYS A 135 -9.61 -0.82 -13.18
CA LYS A 135 -11.05 -0.90 -13.00
C LYS A 135 -11.44 -1.78 -11.80
N PRO A 136 -12.66 -1.62 -11.24
CA PRO A 136 -13.21 -2.57 -10.27
C PRO A 136 -13.13 -4.01 -10.78
N GLY A 137 -12.60 -4.93 -9.94
CA GLY A 137 -12.43 -6.33 -10.29
C GLY A 137 -11.15 -6.65 -11.07
N ALA A 138 -10.35 -5.66 -11.47
CA ALA A 138 -9.08 -5.90 -12.16
C ALA A 138 -8.05 -6.66 -11.30
N GLY A 139 -8.09 -6.45 -10.00
CA GLY A 139 -7.22 -7.14 -9.03
C GLY A 139 -7.00 -6.35 -7.77
N ILE A 140 -6.48 -7.03 -6.76
CA ILE A 140 -6.05 -6.47 -5.49
C ILE A 140 -4.78 -5.65 -5.74
N ILE A 141 -4.75 -4.40 -5.30
CA ILE A 141 -3.67 -3.42 -5.59
C ILE A 141 -2.26 -4.02 -5.48
N HIS A 142 -1.94 -4.74 -4.40
CA HIS A 142 -0.57 -5.20 -4.17
C HIS A 142 -0.17 -6.40 -5.02
N GLN A 143 -1.13 -7.20 -5.48
CA GLN A 143 -0.90 -8.25 -6.48
C GLN A 143 -0.67 -7.61 -7.85
N VAL A 144 -1.52 -6.68 -8.25
CA VAL A 144 -1.35 -5.94 -9.52
C VAL A 144 -0.02 -5.17 -9.55
N VAL A 145 0.39 -4.56 -8.41
CA VAL A 145 1.68 -3.87 -8.29
C VAL A 145 2.84 -4.85 -8.43
N LEU A 146 2.78 -6.02 -7.77
CA LEU A 146 3.84 -7.02 -7.85
C LEU A 146 3.97 -7.57 -9.28
N GLU A 147 2.84 -7.83 -9.96
CA GLU A 147 2.79 -8.36 -11.32
C GLU A 147 3.27 -7.38 -12.39
N ASN A 148 3.08 -6.07 -12.21
CA ASN A 148 3.23 -5.10 -13.30
C ASN A 148 4.26 -4.00 -13.05
N TYR A 149 4.51 -3.61 -11.80
CA TYR A 149 5.22 -2.36 -11.49
C TYR A 149 6.44 -2.53 -10.59
N ALA A 150 6.41 -3.49 -9.66
CA ALA A 150 7.52 -3.69 -8.74
C ALA A 150 8.78 -4.15 -9.49
N PHE A 151 9.95 -3.65 -9.05
CA PHE A 151 11.25 -4.01 -9.62
C PHE A 151 12.35 -3.95 -8.54
N PRO A 152 13.39 -4.81 -8.62
CA PRO A 152 14.45 -4.85 -7.61
C PRO A 152 15.15 -3.50 -7.45
N GLY A 153 15.38 -3.09 -6.23
CA GLY A 153 16.12 -1.85 -5.91
C GLY A 153 15.34 -0.55 -6.06
N GLY A 154 14.06 -0.59 -6.44
CA GLY A 154 13.20 0.58 -6.53
C GLY A 154 12.69 1.05 -5.18
N MET A 155 12.14 2.28 -5.14
CA MET A 155 11.46 2.85 -3.97
C MET A 155 10.06 3.33 -4.35
N MET A 156 9.04 2.89 -3.61
CA MET A 156 7.68 3.36 -3.84
C MET A 156 6.95 3.68 -2.54
N ILE A 157 5.95 4.53 -2.65
CA ILE A 157 4.97 4.73 -1.58
C ILE A 157 3.57 4.36 -2.07
N GLY A 158 2.69 4.00 -1.15
CA GLY A 158 1.30 3.71 -1.48
C GLY A 158 0.35 4.01 -0.35
N THR A 159 -0.88 4.37 -0.70
CA THR A 159 -1.92 4.76 0.28
C THR A 159 -2.58 3.56 0.97
N ASP A 160 -1.88 2.44 1.01
CA ASP A 160 -2.27 1.25 1.77
C ASP A 160 -1.07 0.73 2.57
N SER A 161 -1.31 0.22 3.80
CA SER A 161 -0.25 -0.28 4.68
C SER A 161 0.46 -1.51 4.12
N HIS A 162 -0.18 -2.29 3.23
CA HIS A 162 0.40 -3.47 2.62
C HIS A 162 1.17 -3.19 1.32
N THR A 163 1.44 -1.92 0.99
CA THR A 163 2.39 -1.51 -0.05
C THR A 163 3.74 -2.24 0.09
N VAL A 164 4.10 -2.57 1.32
CA VAL A 164 5.30 -3.35 1.69
C VAL A 164 5.40 -4.71 0.97
N ASN A 165 4.32 -5.24 0.42
CA ASN A 165 4.27 -6.47 -0.39
C ASN A 165 5.29 -6.46 -1.53
N ALA A 166 5.53 -5.30 -2.15
CA ALA A 166 6.50 -5.16 -3.24
C ALA A 166 7.97 -5.38 -2.81
N GLY A 167 8.24 -5.44 -1.51
CA GLY A 167 9.53 -5.87 -0.97
C GLY A 167 9.87 -7.32 -1.31
N GLY A 168 8.86 -8.16 -1.63
CA GLY A 168 9.04 -9.51 -2.18
C GLY A 168 9.76 -9.54 -3.52
N LEU A 169 9.76 -8.44 -4.25
CA LEU A 169 10.54 -8.21 -5.48
C LEU A 169 11.69 -7.21 -5.26
N GLY A 170 12.18 -7.09 -4.03
CA GLY A 170 13.39 -6.33 -3.70
C GLY A 170 13.23 -4.80 -3.71
N MET A 171 12.02 -4.26 -3.53
CA MET A 171 11.80 -2.83 -3.37
C MET A 171 11.87 -2.40 -1.90
N VAL A 172 12.13 -1.11 -1.66
CA VAL A 172 11.72 -0.38 -0.45
C VAL A 172 10.37 0.25 -0.74
N ALA A 173 9.31 -0.45 -0.37
CA ALA A 173 7.93 -0.06 -0.63
C ALA A 173 7.21 0.24 0.69
N ILE A 174 6.64 1.43 0.85
CA ILE A 174 6.20 1.93 2.15
C ILE A 174 4.75 2.41 2.09
N GLY A 175 3.94 1.93 3.05
CA GLY A 175 2.58 2.40 3.26
C GLY A 175 2.56 3.78 3.92
N VAL A 176 1.79 4.71 3.34
CA VAL A 176 1.70 6.11 3.76
C VAL A 176 0.24 6.61 3.76
N GLY A 177 0.02 7.80 4.27
CA GLY A 177 -1.25 8.51 4.13
C GLY A 177 -1.41 9.19 2.77
N GLY A 178 -2.65 9.62 2.45
CA GLY A 178 -2.93 10.30 1.20
C GLY A 178 -2.15 11.60 1.02
N ALA A 179 -1.87 12.34 2.09
CA ALA A 179 -1.09 13.57 2.03
C ALA A 179 0.36 13.34 1.58
N ASP A 180 1.00 12.25 2.03
CA ASP A 180 2.34 11.87 1.55
C ASP A 180 2.31 11.52 0.05
N ALA A 181 1.27 10.81 -0.39
CA ALA A 181 1.07 10.50 -1.81
C ALA A 181 0.93 11.78 -2.64
N VAL A 182 0.19 12.78 -2.14
CA VAL A 182 0.04 14.09 -2.80
C VAL A 182 1.37 14.81 -2.92
N ASP A 183 2.20 14.82 -1.88
CA ASP A 183 3.54 15.44 -1.93
C ASP A 183 4.37 14.85 -3.06
N VAL A 184 4.49 13.52 -3.12
CA VAL A 184 5.29 12.81 -4.15
C VAL A 184 4.67 12.98 -5.54
N MET A 185 3.35 12.85 -5.69
CA MET A 185 2.67 13.12 -6.96
C MET A 185 2.87 14.56 -7.44
N SER A 186 3.08 15.49 -6.53
CA SER A 186 3.36 16.90 -6.84
C SER A 186 4.84 17.20 -7.10
N GLY A 187 5.73 16.22 -6.96
CA GLY A 187 7.18 16.36 -7.16
C GLY A 187 7.92 16.94 -5.98
N MET A 188 7.33 16.89 -4.79
CA MET A 188 7.98 17.29 -3.54
C MET A 188 8.82 16.16 -2.97
N ALA A 189 9.82 16.51 -2.16
CA ALA A 189 10.54 15.54 -1.36
C ALA A 189 9.59 14.84 -0.38
N TRP A 190 9.84 13.56 -0.16
CA TRP A 190 9.15 12.78 0.86
C TRP A 190 10.07 12.55 2.06
N GLU A 191 9.69 13.08 3.20
CA GLU A 191 10.46 13.00 4.43
C GLU A 191 10.19 11.69 5.17
N LEU A 192 11.27 10.99 5.54
CA LEU A 192 11.21 9.81 6.41
C LEU A 192 12.32 9.89 7.47
N LYS A 193 11.97 9.53 8.70
CA LYS A 193 12.98 9.30 9.73
C LYS A 193 13.82 8.09 9.35
N PHE A 194 15.15 8.25 9.17
CA PHE A 194 16.04 7.18 8.68
C PHE A 194 15.90 5.93 9.53
N PRO A 195 15.42 4.80 8.98
CA PRO A 195 14.94 3.68 9.78
C PRO A 195 16.06 2.89 10.43
N LYS A 196 15.77 2.22 11.54
CA LYS A 196 16.55 1.12 12.07
C LYS A 196 16.48 -0.07 11.12
N LEU A 197 17.37 -1.04 11.30
CA LEU A 197 17.43 -2.23 10.47
C LEU A 197 17.34 -3.49 11.33
N ILE A 198 16.37 -4.34 11.02
CA ILE A 198 16.24 -5.68 11.62
C ILE A 198 16.63 -6.68 10.55
N GLY A 199 17.65 -7.50 10.83
CA GLY A 199 18.04 -8.61 9.97
C GLY A 199 17.29 -9.88 10.38
N VAL A 200 16.60 -10.52 9.42
CA VAL A 200 16.01 -11.84 9.64
C VAL A 200 16.76 -12.86 8.80
N LYS A 201 17.55 -13.69 9.47
CA LYS A 201 18.33 -14.77 8.85
C LYS A 201 17.50 -16.03 8.75
N LEU A 202 17.26 -16.48 7.51
CA LEU A 202 16.54 -17.71 7.21
C LEU A 202 17.53 -18.77 6.77
N THR A 203 17.49 -19.94 7.41
CA THR A 203 18.30 -21.11 7.08
C THR A 203 17.41 -22.31 6.76
N GLY A 204 17.97 -23.34 6.15
CA GLY A 204 17.22 -24.54 5.80
C GLY A 204 16.20 -24.33 4.67
N LYS A 205 15.19 -25.19 4.62
CA LYS A 205 14.13 -25.17 3.59
C LYS A 205 12.79 -25.50 4.20
N LEU A 206 11.71 -24.91 3.69
CA LEU A 206 10.34 -25.28 4.02
C LEU A 206 10.07 -26.72 3.61
N ASN A 207 9.29 -27.44 4.40
CA ASN A 207 8.91 -28.82 4.13
C ASN A 207 7.48 -29.12 4.61
N GLY A 208 6.89 -30.17 4.04
CA GLY A 208 5.58 -30.67 4.45
C GLY A 208 4.47 -29.61 4.31
N TRP A 209 3.84 -29.28 5.43
CA TRP A 209 2.72 -28.33 5.51
C TRP A 209 3.15 -26.88 5.77
N ALA A 210 4.43 -26.63 6.07
CA ALA A 210 4.94 -25.29 6.28
C ALA A 210 5.06 -24.51 4.97
N SER A 211 4.76 -23.22 5.03
CA SER A 211 4.78 -22.29 3.89
C SER A 211 5.48 -20.97 4.23
N ALA A 212 5.64 -20.10 3.26
CA ALA A 212 6.16 -18.74 3.46
C ALA A 212 5.31 -17.95 4.47
N LYS A 213 4.01 -18.20 4.54
CA LYS A 213 3.12 -17.59 5.52
C LYS A 213 3.54 -17.88 6.96
N ASP A 214 3.95 -19.11 7.24
CA ASP A 214 4.33 -19.53 8.59
C ASP A 214 5.61 -18.84 9.07
N VAL A 215 6.49 -18.46 8.14
CA VAL A 215 7.69 -17.65 8.46
C VAL A 215 7.28 -16.32 9.08
N ILE A 216 6.38 -15.59 8.43
CA ILE A 216 5.97 -14.27 8.94
C ILE A 216 5.04 -14.37 10.15
N LEU A 217 4.24 -15.42 10.26
CA LEU A 217 3.45 -15.68 11.47
C LEU A 217 4.37 -15.91 12.68
N LYS A 218 5.46 -16.65 12.49
CA LYS A 218 6.51 -16.84 13.51
C LYS A 218 7.22 -15.53 13.85
N VAL A 219 7.61 -14.75 12.85
CA VAL A 219 8.23 -13.42 13.03
C VAL A 219 7.29 -12.49 13.80
N ALA A 220 6.00 -12.50 13.50
CA ALA A 220 5.00 -11.71 14.22
C ALA A 220 4.91 -12.11 15.70
N GLY A 221 5.00 -13.40 16.00
CA GLY A 221 5.06 -13.89 17.38
C GLY A 221 6.33 -13.46 18.12
N ILE A 222 7.47 -13.33 17.42
CA ILE A 222 8.75 -12.90 18.01
C ILE A 222 8.80 -11.38 18.22
N LEU A 223 8.48 -10.61 17.17
CA LEU A 223 8.59 -9.14 17.19
C LEU A 223 7.38 -8.46 17.85
N THR A 224 6.24 -9.13 17.88
CA THR A 224 4.94 -8.56 18.24
C THR A 224 4.49 -7.42 17.30
N VAL A 225 3.33 -6.84 17.51
CA VAL A 225 2.79 -5.72 16.70
C VAL A 225 3.61 -4.42 16.80
N LYS A 226 4.62 -4.35 17.65
CA LYS A 226 5.42 -3.13 17.93
C LYS A 226 6.90 -3.27 17.61
N GLY A 227 7.43 -4.47 17.55
CA GLY A 227 8.88 -4.71 17.49
C GLY A 227 9.57 -4.15 16.24
N GLY A 228 8.85 -4.06 15.12
CA GLY A 228 9.34 -3.48 13.88
C GLY A 228 9.19 -1.95 13.76
N THR A 229 8.63 -1.27 14.77
CA THR A 229 8.33 0.16 14.68
C THR A 229 9.56 1.01 14.37
N GLY A 230 9.50 1.76 13.26
CA GLY A 230 10.60 2.60 12.81
C GLY A 230 11.80 1.84 12.23
N ALA A 231 11.62 0.55 11.91
CA ALA A 231 12.66 -0.28 11.30
C ALA A 231 12.26 -0.78 9.90
N ILE A 232 13.25 -1.10 9.09
CA ILE A 232 13.11 -1.94 7.89
C ILE A 232 13.57 -3.35 8.27
N ILE A 233 12.80 -4.36 7.86
CA ILE A 233 13.18 -5.76 8.02
C ILE A 233 13.81 -6.24 6.72
N GLU A 234 15.09 -6.65 6.79
CA GLU A 234 15.83 -7.21 5.66
C GLU A 234 16.03 -8.71 5.87
N TYR A 235 15.48 -9.52 4.96
CA TYR A 235 15.56 -10.98 5.00
C TYR A 235 16.77 -11.47 4.20
N PHE A 236 17.54 -12.41 4.75
CA PHE A 236 18.71 -12.95 4.09
C PHE A 236 19.01 -14.41 4.53
N GLY A 237 20.04 -15.01 3.95
CA GLY A 237 20.44 -16.39 4.19
C GLY A 237 19.99 -17.34 3.08
N ASP A 238 20.43 -18.59 3.16
CA ASP A 238 20.14 -19.58 2.12
C ASP A 238 18.65 -19.99 2.11
N GLY A 239 18.00 -19.97 3.28
CA GLY A 239 16.55 -20.17 3.39
C GLY A 239 15.77 -19.06 2.67
N ALA A 240 16.24 -17.81 2.70
CA ALA A 240 15.59 -16.71 1.99
C ALA A 240 15.66 -16.90 0.47
N LYS A 241 16.79 -17.40 -0.07
CA LYS A 241 16.94 -17.71 -1.48
C LYS A 241 16.08 -18.90 -1.94
N ALA A 242 15.76 -19.82 -1.02
CA ALA A 242 14.92 -20.97 -1.31
C ALA A 242 13.43 -20.65 -1.45
N LEU A 243 12.99 -19.44 -1.10
CA LEU A 243 11.60 -19.00 -1.20
C LEU A 243 11.27 -18.50 -2.61
N SER A 244 10.02 -18.70 -3.03
CA SER A 244 9.46 -18.10 -4.25
C SER A 244 9.33 -16.57 -4.11
N CYS A 245 9.23 -15.87 -5.24
CA CYS A 245 8.98 -14.42 -5.25
C CYS A 245 7.65 -14.07 -4.57
N THR A 246 6.58 -14.82 -4.82
CA THR A 246 5.25 -14.63 -4.21
C THR A 246 5.28 -14.94 -2.72
N GLY A 247 6.00 -15.98 -2.29
CA GLY A 247 6.23 -16.28 -0.87
C GLY A 247 7.00 -15.16 -0.14
N LYS A 248 8.02 -14.56 -0.78
CA LYS A 248 8.68 -13.35 -0.25
C LYS A 248 7.71 -12.17 -0.15
N GLY A 249 6.82 -12.01 -1.16
CA GLY A 249 5.74 -11.03 -1.13
C GLY A 249 4.83 -11.21 0.09
N THR A 250 4.39 -12.44 0.36
CA THR A 250 3.61 -12.82 1.56
C THR A 250 4.31 -12.42 2.86
N ILE A 251 5.60 -12.72 2.98
CA ILE A 251 6.40 -12.37 4.16
C ILE A 251 6.49 -10.85 4.33
N CYS A 252 6.83 -10.12 3.27
CA CYS A 252 6.90 -8.66 3.30
C CYS A 252 5.55 -8.03 3.61
N ASN A 253 4.45 -8.56 3.05
CA ASN A 253 3.09 -8.08 3.24
C ASN A 253 2.74 -7.94 4.73
N MET A 254 2.95 -8.98 5.51
CA MET A 254 2.67 -8.97 6.94
C MET A 254 3.76 -8.30 7.80
N GLY A 255 4.82 -7.77 7.21
CA GLY A 255 5.71 -6.84 7.88
C GLY A 255 5.00 -5.60 8.41
N ALA A 256 3.89 -5.20 7.77
CA ALA A 256 3.01 -4.15 8.28
C ALA A 256 2.40 -4.49 9.66
N GLU A 257 2.18 -5.77 9.95
CA GLU A 257 1.55 -6.23 11.20
C GLU A 257 2.49 -6.22 12.39
N VAL A 258 3.79 -6.18 12.17
CA VAL A 258 4.79 -5.99 13.23
C VAL A 258 5.21 -4.53 13.40
N GLY A 259 4.51 -3.61 12.73
CA GLY A 259 4.78 -2.16 12.77
C GLY A 259 5.99 -1.70 11.95
N ALA A 260 6.58 -2.57 11.14
CA ALA A 260 7.74 -2.23 10.32
C ALA A 260 7.43 -1.11 9.31
N THR A 261 8.42 -0.27 9.03
CA THR A 261 8.36 0.73 7.97
C THR A 261 8.18 0.05 6.62
N THR A 262 8.97 -1.00 6.38
CA THR A 262 8.86 -1.92 5.24
C THR A 262 9.65 -3.20 5.52
N SER A 263 9.55 -4.14 4.58
CA SER A 263 10.36 -5.37 4.55
C SER A 263 10.92 -5.57 3.15
N THR A 264 12.08 -6.20 3.00
CA THR A 264 12.68 -6.43 1.68
C THR A 264 13.57 -7.67 1.66
N PHE A 265 13.79 -8.21 0.47
CA PHE A 265 14.72 -9.29 0.16
C PHE A 265 15.72 -8.84 -0.90
N GLY A 266 16.95 -9.40 -0.87
CA GLY A 266 17.91 -9.21 -1.93
C GLY A 266 17.47 -9.89 -3.23
N TYR A 267 17.84 -9.30 -4.38
CA TYR A 267 17.53 -9.84 -5.70
C TYR A 267 18.17 -11.21 -5.92
N ASP A 268 17.38 -12.16 -6.39
CA ASP A 268 17.80 -13.53 -6.67
C ASP A 268 17.06 -14.17 -7.86
N GLU A 269 17.36 -15.43 -8.10
CA GLU A 269 16.85 -16.21 -9.23
C GLU A 269 15.32 -16.40 -9.18
N SER A 270 14.69 -16.41 -8.01
CA SER A 270 13.22 -16.52 -7.91
C SER A 270 12.54 -15.24 -8.40
N MET A 271 13.12 -14.09 -8.09
CA MET A 271 12.64 -12.80 -8.58
C MET A 271 12.85 -12.65 -10.09
N GLU A 272 13.98 -13.14 -10.62
CA GLU A 272 14.24 -13.19 -12.06
C GLU A 272 13.19 -14.01 -12.80
N ARG A 273 12.92 -15.25 -12.33
CA ARG A 273 11.87 -16.12 -12.91
C ARG A 273 10.51 -15.46 -12.89
N TYR A 274 10.15 -14.79 -11.79
CA TYR A 274 8.88 -14.09 -11.67
C TYR A 274 8.76 -12.91 -12.64
N LEU A 275 9.81 -12.09 -12.78
CA LEU A 275 9.86 -11.00 -13.76
C LEU A 275 9.69 -11.52 -15.19
N ILE A 276 10.36 -12.62 -15.55
CA ILE A 276 10.23 -13.23 -16.87
C ILE A 276 8.81 -13.75 -17.08
N ALA A 277 8.26 -14.48 -16.12
CA ALA A 277 6.92 -15.06 -16.21
C ALA A 277 5.81 -14.02 -16.33
N THR A 278 5.98 -12.84 -15.71
CA THR A 278 5.06 -11.70 -15.79
C THR A 278 5.36 -10.75 -16.98
N GLY A 279 6.14 -11.21 -17.98
CA GLY A 279 6.41 -10.47 -19.23
C GLY A 279 7.40 -9.32 -19.09
N ARG A 280 8.20 -9.28 -18.00
CA ARG A 280 9.17 -8.23 -17.68
C ARG A 280 10.63 -8.69 -17.82
N ALA A 281 10.91 -9.55 -18.79
CA ALA A 281 12.26 -10.08 -19.06
C ALA A 281 13.32 -8.97 -19.30
N GLU A 282 12.93 -7.81 -19.86
CA GLU A 282 13.83 -6.67 -20.00
C GLU A 282 14.24 -6.08 -18.65
N VAL A 283 13.32 -6.02 -17.68
CA VAL A 283 13.63 -5.58 -16.31
C VAL A 283 14.56 -6.59 -15.63
N ALA A 284 14.30 -7.90 -15.76
CA ALA A 284 15.18 -8.95 -15.23
C ALA A 284 16.61 -8.82 -15.77
N LYS A 285 16.75 -8.61 -17.09
CA LYS A 285 18.06 -8.37 -17.72
C LYS A 285 18.77 -7.15 -17.13
N LEU A 286 18.06 -6.02 -17.01
CA LEU A 286 18.63 -4.80 -16.45
C LEU A 286 19.02 -4.98 -14.96
N ALA A 287 18.25 -5.76 -14.18
CA ALA A 287 18.58 -6.09 -12.80
C ALA A 287 19.84 -6.97 -12.72
N ASN A 288 19.99 -7.94 -13.62
CA ASN A 288 21.19 -8.79 -13.70
C ASN A 288 22.45 -7.98 -14.00
N ASP A 289 22.35 -6.93 -14.83
CA ASP A 289 23.49 -6.05 -15.19
C ASP A 289 24.04 -5.27 -13.98
N ILE A 290 23.27 -5.14 -12.86
CA ILE A 290 23.66 -4.42 -11.63
C ILE A 290 23.40 -5.25 -10.35
N LYS A 291 23.40 -6.57 -10.47
CA LYS A 291 23.00 -7.50 -9.39
C LYS A 291 23.72 -7.24 -8.05
N GLU A 292 24.99 -6.87 -8.07
CA GLU A 292 25.77 -6.57 -6.86
C GLU A 292 25.26 -5.33 -6.11
N HIS A 293 24.51 -4.46 -6.76
CA HIS A 293 23.87 -3.30 -6.13
C HIS A 293 22.47 -3.59 -5.59
N LEU A 294 21.90 -4.74 -5.95
CA LEU A 294 20.55 -5.19 -5.57
C LEU A 294 20.54 -6.22 -4.44
N THR A 295 21.67 -6.39 -3.77
CA THR A 295 21.89 -7.20 -2.56
C THR A 295 22.74 -6.41 -1.58
N ALA A 296 22.82 -6.82 -0.30
CA ALA A 296 23.78 -6.24 0.63
C ALA A 296 25.22 -6.52 0.20
N ASP A 297 26.19 -5.81 0.77
CA ASP A 297 27.60 -6.16 0.61
C ASP A 297 27.87 -7.50 1.30
N PRO A 298 28.76 -8.35 0.78
CA PRO A 298 28.98 -9.70 1.31
C PRO A 298 29.35 -9.74 2.79
N GLU A 299 30.09 -8.75 3.27
CA GLU A 299 30.54 -8.62 4.65
C GLU A 299 29.37 -8.42 5.63
N VAL A 300 28.25 -7.84 5.15
CA VAL A 300 27.04 -7.63 5.96
C VAL A 300 26.44 -8.97 6.38
N TYR A 301 26.36 -9.92 5.44
CA TYR A 301 25.76 -11.23 5.71
C TYR A 301 26.72 -12.20 6.43
N GLN A 302 28.03 -11.93 6.36
CA GLN A 302 29.06 -12.68 7.12
C GLN A 302 29.09 -12.28 8.60
N ASN A 303 28.80 -11.02 8.93
CA ASN A 303 28.86 -10.47 10.28
C ASN A 303 27.62 -9.60 10.55
N PRO A 304 26.40 -10.17 10.48
CA PRO A 304 25.15 -9.37 10.47
C PRO A 304 24.97 -8.54 11.74
N GLU A 305 25.45 -9.00 12.89
CA GLU A 305 25.38 -8.30 14.17
C GLU A 305 26.11 -6.95 14.18
N LYS A 306 27.01 -6.69 13.22
CA LYS A 306 27.71 -5.39 13.08
C LYS A 306 26.90 -4.38 12.28
N TYR A 307 25.93 -4.83 11.49
CA TYR A 307 25.26 -3.99 10.48
C TYR A 307 23.77 -3.83 10.72
N PHE A 308 23.15 -4.76 11.46
CA PHE A 308 21.74 -4.68 11.84
C PHE A 308 21.60 -4.25 13.31
N ASP A 309 20.56 -3.52 13.64
CA ASP A 309 20.25 -3.10 15.02
C ASP A 309 19.67 -4.25 15.85
N GLN A 310 19.10 -5.26 15.18
CA GLN A 310 18.58 -6.49 15.78
C GLN A 310 18.67 -7.64 14.76
N ILE A 311 18.91 -8.86 15.23
CA ILE A 311 18.89 -10.09 14.43
C ILE A 311 17.82 -11.04 14.97
N VAL A 312 17.09 -11.67 14.05
CA VAL A 312 16.20 -12.81 14.29
C VAL A 312 16.66 -13.96 13.40
N GLU A 313 16.81 -15.16 13.95
CA GLU A 313 17.18 -16.35 13.19
C GLU A 313 16.03 -17.36 13.19
N ILE A 314 15.68 -17.91 12.01
CA ILE A 314 14.67 -18.95 11.84
C ILE A 314 15.21 -20.05 10.93
N ASN A 315 15.22 -21.30 11.44
CA ASN A 315 15.48 -22.47 10.63
C ASN A 315 14.15 -22.94 10.00
N LEU A 316 14.03 -22.82 8.69
CA LEU A 316 12.83 -23.19 7.95
C LEU A 316 12.55 -24.70 8.01
N SER A 317 13.58 -25.53 8.25
CA SER A 317 13.42 -26.99 8.32
C SER A 317 12.72 -27.44 9.62
N ASP A 318 12.78 -26.60 10.66
CA ASP A 318 12.16 -26.87 11.97
C ASP A 318 10.81 -26.13 12.12
N LEU A 319 10.39 -25.39 11.09
CA LEU A 319 9.16 -24.60 11.13
C LEU A 319 7.94 -25.50 10.90
N GLU A 320 7.03 -25.49 11.85
CA GLU A 320 5.70 -26.06 11.66
C GLU A 320 4.66 -24.98 11.34
N PRO A 321 3.50 -25.36 10.73
CA PRO A 321 2.43 -24.42 10.48
C PRO A 321 1.97 -23.69 11.75
N HIS A 322 1.62 -22.40 11.63
CA HIS A 322 1.15 -21.57 12.72
C HIS A 322 -0.26 -21.03 12.46
N LEU A 323 -1.00 -20.82 13.52
CA LEU A 323 -2.22 -20.00 13.54
C LEU A 323 -2.00 -18.82 14.49
N ASN A 324 -2.18 -17.61 13.98
CA ASN A 324 -2.08 -16.40 14.79
C ASN A 324 -3.47 -15.85 15.10
N GLY A 325 -3.70 -15.59 16.37
CA GLY A 325 -5.01 -15.10 16.87
C GLY A 325 -5.53 -15.86 18.08
N PRO A 326 -6.77 -15.52 18.50
CA PRO A 326 -7.69 -14.56 17.86
C PRO A 326 -7.39 -13.10 18.21
N PHE A 327 -8.03 -12.16 17.51
CA PHE A 327 -8.09 -10.71 17.76
C PHE A 327 -6.78 -9.92 17.62
N THR A 328 -5.65 -10.59 17.43
CA THR A 328 -4.34 -9.97 17.19
C THR A 328 -3.48 -10.86 16.30
N PRO A 329 -2.71 -10.28 15.36
CA PRO A 329 -1.89 -11.07 14.42
C PRO A 329 -0.58 -11.59 15.02
N ASP A 330 -0.24 -11.23 16.25
CA ASP A 330 1.02 -11.60 16.92
C ASP A 330 0.88 -12.71 17.98
N LEU A 331 -0.33 -13.17 18.28
CA LEU A 331 -0.53 -14.36 19.12
C LEU A 331 -0.30 -15.61 18.28
N ALA A 332 0.97 -15.99 18.13
CA ALA A 332 1.40 -17.09 17.26
C ALA A 332 1.35 -18.44 18.00
N THR A 333 0.52 -19.35 17.53
CA THR A 333 0.37 -20.70 18.10
C THR A 333 0.75 -21.75 17.05
N PRO A 334 1.75 -22.62 17.31
CA PRO A 334 2.05 -23.74 16.44
C PRO A 334 0.86 -24.70 16.32
N ILE A 335 0.67 -25.31 15.15
CA ILE A 335 -0.48 -26.18 14.91
C ILE A 335 -0.54 -27.38 15.90
N SER A 336 0.62 -27.84 16.36
CA SER A 336 0.73 -28.91 17.37
C SER A 336 0.15 -28.52 18.74
N LYS A 337 -0.07 -27.23 19.00
CA LYS A 337 -0.54 -26.67 20.29
C LYS A 337 -1.91 -26.02 20.22
N ILE A 338 -2.46 -25.82 19.02
CA ILE A 338 -3.68 -25.02 18.86
C ILE A 338 -4.89 -25.59 19.59
N ARG A 339 -5.04 -26.91 19.66
CA ARG A 339 -6.13 -27.56 20.39
C ARG A 339 -6.05 -27.28 21.88
N GLU A 340 -4.86 -27.49 22.48
CA GLU A 340 -4.61 -27.24 23.91
C GLU A 340 -4.89 -25.77 24.26
N GLU A 341 -4.41 -24.83 23.47
CA GLU A 341 -4.63 -23.40 23.69
C GLU A 341 -6.10 -23.00 23.45
N ALA A 342 -6.79 -23.61 22.49
CA ALA A 342 -8.21 -23.33 22.26
C ALA A 342 -9.08 -23.81 23.46
N GLU A 343 -8.83 -25.00 23.96
CA GLU A 343 -9.55 -25.54 25.12
C GLU A 343 -9.28 -24.72 26.39
N LYS A 344 -8.03 -24.38 26.62
CA LYS A 344 -7.59 -23.54 27.77
C LYS A 344 -8.23 -22.16 27.77
N ASN A 345 -8.35 -21.52 26.60
CA ASN A 345 -8.87 -20.17 26.44
C ASN A 345 -10.37 -20.12 26.09
N GLY A 346 -11.03 -21.26 25.94
CA GLY A 346 -12.45 -21.37 25.58
C GLY A 346 -12.76 -20.85 24.17
N TRP A 347 -11.83 -21.00 23.22
CA TRP A 347 -12.07 -20.68 21.81
C TRP A 347 -12.97 -21.73 21.17
N PRO A 348 -13.98 -21.32 20.36
CA PRO A 348 -14.81 -22.29 19.65
C PRO A 348 -13.99 -23.14 18.68
N LEU A 349 -14.02 -24.46 18.84
CA LEU A 349 -13.27 -25.39 17.96
C LEU A 349 -13.91 -25.57 16.60
N LYS A 350 -15.24 -25.43 16.47
CA LYS A 350 -15.94 -25.55 15.19
C LYS A 350 -15.53 -24.41 14.27
N VAL A 351 -14.94 -24.73 13.12
CA VAL A 351 -14.64 -23.76 12.03
C VAL A 351 -15.90 -23.58 11.19
N GLU A 352 -16.40 -22.36 11.10
CA GLU A 352 -17.58 -22.03 10.32
C GLU A 352 -17.22 -21.66 8.88
N VAL A 353 -16.12 -20.91 8.68
CA VAL A 353 -15.68 -20.44 7.36
C VAL A 353 -14.15 -20.50 7.25
N GLY A 354 -13.67 -21.01 6.13
CA GLY A 354 -12.31 -20.88 5.66
C GLY A 354 -12.23 -19.89 4.49
N LEU A 355 -11.33 -18.90 4.55
CA LEU A 355 -11.19 -17.88 3.51
C LEU A 355 -9.74 -17.78 3.02
N ILE A 356 -9.55 -18.01 1.70
CA ILE A 356 -8.26 -17.78 1.04
C ILE A 356 -8.37 -16.51 0.22
N GLY A 357 -7.33 -15.66 0.27
CA GLY A 357 -7.29 -14.43 -0.52
C GLY A 357 -6.58 -13.29 0.16
N SER A 358 -7.05 -12.07 -0.09
CA SER A 358 -6.40 -10.81 0.26
C SER A 358 -5.10 -10.62 -0.53
N CYS A 359 -4.47 -9.46 -0.40
CA CYS A 359 -3.15 -9.22 -1.02
C CYS A 359 -2.04 -10.13 -0.49
N THR A 360 -2.25 -10.79 0.64
CA THR A 360 -1.23 -11.63 1.28
C THR A 360 -1.10 -12.99 0.59
N ASN A 361 -2.22 -13.67 0.34
CA ASN A 361 -2.24 -15.03 -0.20
C ASN A 361 -3.34 -15.21 -1.25
N SER A 362 -3.13 -14.64 -2.42
CA SER A 362 -4.01 -14.74 -3.57
C SER A 362 -3.23 -14.92 -4.89
N SER A 363 -1.96 -15.29 -4.79
CA SER A 363 -1.10 -15.56 -5.94
C SER A 363 -1.47 -16.88 -6.62
N TYR A 364 -0.93 -17.09 -7.81
CA TYR A 364 -1.07 -18.37 -8.51
C TYR A 364 -0.54 -19.55 -7.65
N GLU A 365 0.60 -19.38 -7.00
CA GLU A 365 1.20 -20.36 -6.10
C GLU A 365 0.27 -20.73 -4.94
N ASP A 366 -0.27 -19.73 -4.23
CA ASP A 366 -1.20 -19.94 -3.11
C ASP A 366 -2.42 -20.77 -3.52
N ILE A 367 -3.00 -20.39 -4.67
CA ILE A 367 -4.22 -21.05 -5.19
C ILE A 367 -3.89 -22.44 -5.75
N SER A 368 -2.74 -22.62 -6.40
CA SER A 368 -2.29 -23.93 -6.90
C SER A 368 -2.15 -24.94 -5.76
N ARG A 369 -1.50 -24.55 -4.67
CA ARG A 369 -1.31 -25.37 -3.48
C ARG A 369 -2.64 -25.71 -2.79
N ALA A 370 -3.53 -24.75 -2.63
CA ALA A 370 -4.88 -25.00 -2.11
C ALA A 370 -5.71 -25.91 -3.02
N ALA A 371 -5.61 -25.75 -4.35
CA ALA A 371 -6.29 -26.59 -5.32
C ALA A 371 -5.81 -28.04 -5.28
N SER A 372 -4.53 -28.29 -4.93
CA SER A 372 -4.03 -29.66 -4.75
C SER A 372 -4.73 -30.39 -3.59
N LEU A 373 -5.06 -29.65 -2.52
CA LEU A 373 -5.86 -30.19 -1.40
C LEU A 373 -7.33 -30.39 -1.80
N ALA A 374 -7.92 -29.45 -2.56
CA ALA A 374 -9.28 -29.61 -3.07
C ALA A 374 -9.42 -30.88 -3.93
N LYS A 375 -8.42 -31.21 -4.76
CA LYS A 375 -8.37 -32.45 -5.52
C LYS A 375 -8.32 -33.68 -4.60
N GLN A 376 -7.51 -33.65 -3.55
CA GLN A 376 -7.44 -34.73 -2.57
C GLN A 376 -8.77 -34.99 -1.87
N VAL A 377 -9.56 -33.95 -1.58
CA VAL A 377 -10.91 -34.07 -0.98
C VAL A 377 -11.80 -34.89 -1.88
N ALA A 378 -11.85 -34.58 -3.18
CA ALA A 378 -12.64 -35.34 -4.16
C ALA A 378 -12.14 -36.77 -4.30
N ASP A 379 -10.82 -36.96 -4.45
CA ASP A 379 -10.21 -38.28 -4.71
C ASP A 379 -10.32 -39.23 -3.49
N LYS A 380 -10.29 -38.68 -2.28
CA LYS A 380 -10.38 -39.45 -1.01
C LYS A 380 -11.81 -39.60 -0.47
N GLY A 381 -12.82 -39.13 -1.20
CA GLY A 381 -14.22 -39.18 -0.78
C GLY A 381 -14.51 -38.36 0.48
N LEU A 382 -13.83 -37.24 0.66
CA LEU A 382 -14.06 -36.32 1.76
C LEU A 382 -15.07 -35.24 1.35
N LYS A 383 -15.61 -34.51 2.32
CA LYS A 383 -16.40 -33.28 2.15
C LYS A 383 -15.83 -32.15 2.99
N THR A 384 -15.91 -30.95 2.46
CA THR A 384 -15.61 -29.74 3.24
C THR A 384 -16.69 -29.51 4.27
N LYS A 385 -16.32 -29.34 5.54
CA LYS A 385 -17.26 -29.19 6.67
C LYS A 385 -17.56 -27.74 7.02
N ALA A 386 -16.71 -26.82 6.61
CA ALA A 386 -16.92 -25.38 6.76
C ALA A 386 -17.26 -24.74 5.41
N GLU A 387 -17.92 -23.57 5.40
CA GLU A 387 -17.99 -22.74 4.20
C GLU A 387 -16.56 -22.41 3.74
N PHE A 388 -16.31 -22.49 2.42
CA PHE A 388 -14.98 -22.22 1.90
C PHE A 388 -15.03 -21.20 0.77
N THR A 389 -14.15 -20.20 0.83
CA THR A 389 -14.15 -19.10 -0.14
C THR A 389 -12.74 -18.81 -0.65
N ILE A 390 -12.64 -18.37 -1.91
CA ILE A 390 -11.39 -18.07 -2.59
C ILE A 390 -11.50 -16.75 -3.30
N THR A 391 -10.47 -15.92 -3.18
CA THR A 391 -10.34 -14.65 -3.89
C THR A 391 -9.07 -14.65 -4.71
N PRO A 392 -9.13 -14.71 -6.06
CA PRO A 392 -7.94 -14.54 -6.91
C PRO A 392 -7.35 -13.14 -6.78
N GLY A 393 -6.02 -13.02 -6.91
CA GLY A 393 -5.32 -11.76 -6.70
C GLY A 393 -5.50 -10.72 -7.82
N SER A 394 -5.71 -11.19 -9.03
CA SER A 394 -5.85 -10.34 -10.21
C SER A 394 -6.58 -11.07 -11.33
N GLU A 395 -6.98 -10.35 -12.37
CA GLU A 395 -7.51 -10.95 -13.60
C GLU A 395 -6.48 -11.87 -14.26
N GLN A 396 -5.20 -11.55 -14.18
CA GLN A 396 -4.13 -12.42 -14.67
C GLN A 396 -4.12 -13.77 -13.93
N VAL A 397 -4.21 -13.76 -12.60
CA VAL A 397 -4.30 -14.97 -11.79
C VAL A 397 -5.62 -15.71 -12.10
N ARG A 398 -6.76 -14.99 -12.12
CA ARG A 398 -8.09 -15.59 -12.35
C ARG A 398 -8.16 -16.34 -13.69
N TYR A 399 -7.78 -15.71 -14.80
CA TYR A 399 -7.78 -16.38 -16.11
C TYR A 399 -6.84 -17.58 -16.14
N THR A 400 -5.69 -17.47 -15.45
CA THR A 400 -4.70 -18.55 -15.43
C THR A 400 -5.20 -19.76 -14.64
N ILE A 401 -5.76 -19.58 -13.45
CA ILE A 401 -6.29 -20.66 -12.60
C ILE A 401 -7.55 -21.30 -13.20
N GLU A 402 -8.37 -20.52 -13.91
CA GLU A 402 -9.51 -21.03 -14.67
C GLU A 402 -9.03 -21.94 -15.80
N ARG A 403 -8.08 -21.49 -16.62
CA ARG A 403 -7.45 -22.28 -17.69
C ARG A 403 -6.82 -23.57 -17.16
N ASP A 404 -6.20 -23.53 -15.98
CA ASP A 404 -5.46 -24.64 -15.39
C ASP A 404 -6.37 -25.58 -14.55
N GLY A 405 -7.69 -25.34 -14.56
CA GLY A 405 -8.70 -26.20 -13.96
C GLY A 405 -8.75 -26.18 -12.44
N PHE A 406 -8.21 -25.11 -11.80
CA PHE A 406 -8.24 -25.00 -10.34
C PHE A 406 -9.62 -24.57 -9.86
N ILE A 407 -10.33 -23.73 -10.61
CA ILE A 407 -11.73 -23.36 -10.31
C ILE A 407 -12.61 -24.61 -10.26
N ASP A 408 -12.49 -25.50 -11.26
CA ASP A 408 -13.27 -26.76 -11.27
C ASP A 408 -12.98 -27.65 -10.04
N ALA A 409 -11.74 -27.65 -9.54
CA ALA A 409 -11.39 -28.40 -8.33
C ALA A 409 -12.06 -27.81 -7.09
N PHE A 410 -12.15 -26.48 -6.99
CA PHE A 410 -12.82 -25.80 -5.89
C PHE A 410 -14.35 -25.92 -5.96
N ASP A 411 -14.94 -25.85 -7.14
CA ASP A 411 -16.39 -26.04 -7.34
C ASP A 411 -16.83 -27.43 -6.89
N LYS A 412 -16.01 -28.47 -7.13
CA LYS A 412 -16.30 -29.85 -6.67
C LYS A 412 -16.41 -29.97 -5.14
N ILE A 413 -15.74 -29.12 -4.39
CA ILE A 413 -15.80 -29.11 -2.92
C ILE A 413 -16.76 -28.04 -2.37
N GLY A 414 -17.51 -27.36 -3.25
CA GLY A 414 -18.48 -26.34 -2.89
C GLY A 414 -17.90 -24.99 -2.46
N ALA A 415 -16.66 -24.68 -2.89
CA ALA A 415 -16.05 -23.39 -2.61
C ALA A 415 -16.69 -22.27 -3.43
N LYS A 416 -16.79 -21.06 -2.86
CA LYS A 416 -17.25 -19.85 -3.55
C LYS A 416 -16.04 -19.03 -4.01
N VAL A 417 -16.10 -18.52 -5.25
CA VAL A 417 -15.09 -17.60 -5.76
C VAL A 417 -15.64 -16.17 -5.68
N PHE A 418 -14.94 -15.32 -4.93
CA PHE A 418 -15.25 -13.90 -4.80
C PHE A 418 -14.53 -13.06 -5.88
N ALA A 419 -14.97 -11.81 -6.04
CA ALA A 419 -14.33 -10.85 -6.93
C ALA A 419 -12.89 -10.54 -6.47
N ASN A 420 -12.00 -10.22 -7.42
CA ASN A 420 -10.59 -9.87 -7.16
C ASN A 420 -10.49 -8.55 -6.39
N ALA A 421 -10.75 -8.59 -5.10
CA ALA A 421 -10.91 -7.45 -4.21
C ALA A 421 -10.51 -7.78 -2.77
N CYS A 422 -10.31 -6.78 -1.94
CA CYS A 422 -10.01 -6.96 -0.53
C CYS A 422 -11.16 -7.58 0.27
N GLY A 423 -12.42 -7.29 -0.08
CA GLY A 423 -13.62 -7.93 0.46
C GLY A 423 -13.60 -8.17 1.97
N PRO A 424 -13.69 -9.43 2.42
CA PRO A 424 -13.73 -9.76 3.85
C PRO A 424 -12.50 -9.28 4.65
N CYS A 425 -11.35 -9.14 4.01
CA CYS A 425 -10.13 -8.67 4.68
C CYS A 425 -10.28 -7.25 5.25
N ILE A 426 -11.08 -6.40 4.59
CA ILE A 426 -11.32 -5.00 5.02
C ILE A 426 -12.73 -4.78 5.59
N GLY A 427 -13.47 -5.84 5.90
CA GLY A 427 -14.83 -5.73 6.44
C GLY A 427 -15.90 -5.42 5.39
N MET A 428 -15.57 -5.53 4.10
CA MET A 428 -16.52 -5.50 3.00
C MET A 428 -17.05 -6.91 2.72
N TRP A 429 -17.74 -7.46 3.72
CA TRP A 429 -18.32 -8.79 3.68
C TRP A 429 -19.73 -8.80 4.27
N ASN A 430 -20.69 -9.20 3.44
CA ASN A 430 -22.05 -9.44 3.89
C ASN A 430 -22.23 -10.93 4.11
N ARG A 431 -21.70 -11.43 5.24
CA ARG A 431 -21.76 -12.84 5.63
C ARG A 431 -23.21 -13.25 5.87
N VAL A 432 -23.67 -14.26 5.12
CA VAL A 432 -25.02 -14.81 5.25
C VAL A 432 -25.01 -15.96 6.27
N GLY A 433 -26.05 -16.05 7.13
CA GLY A 433 -26.24 -17.14 8.07
C GLY A 433 -25.53 -17.00 9.41
N ALA A 434 -24.74 -15.95 9.63
CA ALA A 434 -24.16 -15.67 10.96
C ALA A 434 -25.14 -14.85 11.80
N GLU A 435 -25.45 -15.33 13.01
CA GLU A 435 -26.23 -14.54 13.98
C GLU A 435 -25.35 -13.44 14.57
N LYS A 436 -25.94 -12.25 14.73
CA LYS A 436 -25.22 -11.14 15.33
C LYS A 436 -24.87 -11.47 16.80
N ARG A 437 -23.57 -11.33 17.13
CA ARG A 437 -22.98 -11.59 18.46
C ARG A 437 -22.85 -13.05 18.87
N GLU A 438 -23.13 -14.00 18.00
CA GLU A 438 -22.82 -15.41 18.27
C GLU A 438 -21.30 -15.61 18.26
N LYS A 439 -20.80 -16.43 19.20
CA LYS A 439 -19.40 -16.88 19.21
C LYS A 439 -19.18 -17.88 18.07
N ASN A 440 -18.26 -17.61 17.21
CA ASN A 440 -17.91 -18.48 16.11
C ASN A 440 -16.43 -18.35 15.75
N THR A 441 -15.89 -19.34 15.02
CA THR A 441 -14.50 -19.33 14.55
C THR A 441 -14.46 -19.27 13.05
N ILE A 442 -13.65 -18.39 12.49
CA ILE A 442 -13.24 -18.36 11.10
C ILE A 442 -11.72 -18.49 11.01
N VAL A 443 -11.25 -19.15 9.94
CA VAL A 443 -9.83 -19.25 9.61
C VAL A 443 -9.59 -18.61 8.26
N HIS A 444 -8.53 -17.81 8.12
CA HIS A 444 -8.28 -17.13 6.87
C HIS A 444 -6.78 -16.89 6.60
N SER A 445 -6.42 -16.73 5.34
CA SER A 445 -5.06 -16.46 4.93
C SER A 445 -4.73 -14.95 4.83
N PHE A 446 -5.62 -14.08 5.30
CA PHE A 446 -5.45 -12.63 5.27
C PHE A 446 -4.29 -12.18 6.19
N ASN A 447 -4.20 -10.88 6.41
CA ASN A 447 -3.13 -10.28 7.22
C ASN A 447 -3.59 -9.83 8.61
N ARG A 448 -4.87 -9.47 8.80
CA ARG A 448 -5.42 -8.91 10.05
C ARG A 448 -6.64 -9.66 10.54
N ASN A 449 -6.72 -9.82 11.86
CA ASN A 449 -7.80 -10.50 12.56
C ASN A 449 -8.30 -9.72 13.78
N PHE A 450 -8.25 -8.39 13.74
CA PHE A 450 -8.74 -7.55 14.82
C PHE A 450 -10.23 -7.81 15.07
N GLN A 451 -10.68 -7.56 16.29
CA GLN A 451 -12.09 -7.71 16.66
C GLN A 451 -13.03 -6.95 15.70
N SER A 452 -14.09 -7.58 15.28
CA SER A 452 -15.06 -7.06 14.30
C SER A 452 -14.51 -6.75 12.89
N ARG A 453 -13.26 -7.12 12.58
CA ARG A 453 -12.58 -6.73 11.36
C ARG A 453 -13.21 -7.30 10.10
N ASN A 454 -13.59 -8.58 10.12
CA ASN A 454 -13.99 -9.29 8.91
C ASN A 454 -15.48 -9.15 8.59
N ASP A 455 -16.35 -9.50 9.54
CA ASP A 455 -17.81 -9.56 9.39
C ASP A 455 -18.59 -8.58 10.28
N GLY A 456 -17.88 -7.74 11.02
CA GLY A 456 -18.48 -6.77 11.94
C GLY A 456 -19.00 -7.38 13.26
N ASN A 457 -18.85 -8.71 13.47
CA ASN A 457 -19.24 -9.38 14.71
C ASN A 457 -18.06 -9.38 15.69
N PRO A 458 -18.19 -8.79 16.89
CA PRO A 458 -17.12 -8.76 17.88
C PRO A 458 -16.80 -10.13 18.48
N ASN A 459 -17.67 -11.11 18.30
CA ASN A 459 -17.52 -12.46 18.81
C ASN A 459 -17.07 -13.47 17.75
N THR A 460 -16.63 -12.99 16.59
CA THR A 460 -15.95 -13.82 15.57
C THR A 460 -14.50 -13.97 15.96
N TYR A 461 -14.10 -15.17 16.34
CA TYR A 461 -12.74 -15.59 16.63
C TYR A 461 -12.02 -15.85 15.29
N ALA A 462 -11.30 -14.89 14.81
CA ALA A 462 -10.62 -14.95 13.53
C ALA A 462 -9.14 -15.34 13.71
N PHE A 463 -8.71 -16.40 13.01
CA PHE A 463 -7.33 -16.89 13.03
C PHE A 463 -6.67 -16.74 11.67
N VAL A 464 -5.42 -16.30 11.67
CA VAL A 464 -4.60 -16.13 10.48
C VAL A 464 -3.70 -17.37 10.30
N GLY A 465 -3.79 -18.02 9.15
CA GLY A 465 -2.95 -19.16 8.79
C GLY A 465 -2.52 -19.13 7.33
N SER A 466 -1.74 -20.11 6.92
CA SER A 466 -1.40 -20.29 5.50
C SER A 466 -2.62 -20.78 4.69
N PRO A 467 -2.68 -20.53 3.36
CA PRO A 467 -3.76 -21.04 2.52
C PRO A 467 -3.98 -22.54 2.65
N GLU A 468 -2.90 -23.30 2.75
CA GLU A 468 -2.90 -24.75 2.90
C GLU A 468 -3.53 -25.18 4.22
N LEU A 469 -3.12 -24.51 5.31
CA LEU A 469 -3.66 -24.82 6.63
C LEU A 469 -5.13 -24.42 6.73
N VAL A 470 -5.50 -23.24 6.20
CA VAL A 470 -6.90 -22.78 6.12
C VAL A 470 -7.76 -23.80 5.37
N THR A 471 -7.25 -24.33 4.24
CA THR A 471 -7.94 -25.36 3.46
C THR A 471 -8.14 -26.63 4.27
N ALA A 472 -7.09 -27.12 4.94
CA ALA A 472 -7.15 -28.35 5.77
C ALA A 472 -8.16 -28.20 6.93
N LEU A 473 -8.15 -27.05 7.61
CA LEU A 473 -9.08 -26.74 8.71
C LEU A 473 -10.53 -26.58 8.23
N ALA A 474 -10.76 -26.01 7.04
CA ALA A 474 -12.09 -25.95 6.44
C ALA A 474 -12.63 -27.35 6.08
N ILE A 475 -11.77 -28.23 5.54
CA ILE A 475 -12.13 -29.63 5.27
C ILE A 475 -12.46 -30.35 6.58
N ALA A 476 -11.65 -30.17 7.63
CA ALA A 476 -11.84 -30.82 8.92
C ALA A 476 -13.04 -30.25 9.70
N GLY A 477 -13.36 -28.96 9.51
CA GLY A 477 -14.37 -28.24 10.30
C GLY A 477 -13.97 -28.03 11.76
N ASP A 478 -12.70 -28.18 12.09
CA ASP A 478 -12.17 -28.22 13.46
C ASP A 478 -10.87 -27.43 13.55
N LEU A 479 -10.84 -26.38 14.39
CA LEU A 479 -9.69 -25.53 14.62
C LEU A 479 -8.49 -26.32 15.18
N GLY A 480 -8.75 -27.35 15.95
CA GLY A 480 -7.71 -28.18 16.57
C GLY A 480 -7.16 -29.28 15.68
N PHE A 481 -7.57 -29.39 14.41
CA PHE A 481 -7.06 -30.40 13.48
C PHE A 481 -5.60 -30.14 13.08
N ASN A 482 -4.74 -31.12 13.33
CA ASN A 482 -3.34 -31.08 12.90
C ASN A 482 -3.11 -31.97 11.67
N PRO A 483 -2.93 -31.44 10.46
CA PRO A 483 -2.78 -32.25 9.25
C PRO A 483 -1.53 -33.12 9.22
N ASN A 484 -0.53 -32.85 10.08
CA ASN A 484 0.66 -33.70 10.20
C ASN A 484 0.39 -35.01 10.87
N THR A 485 -0.56 -35.06 11.82
CA THR A 485 -0.80 -36.23 12.69
C THR A 485 -2.19 -36.84 12.53
N ASP A 486 -3.20 -36.02 12.25
CA ASP A 486 -4.60 -36.43 12.39
C ASP A 486 -5.16 -37.03 11.10
N TYR A 487 -6.26 -37.78 11.27
CA TYR A 487 -7.00 -38.44 10.21
C TYR A 487 -8.40 -37.83 10.10
N LEU A 488 -8.92 -37.77 8.90
CA LEU A 488 -10.32 -37.48 8.60
C LEU A 488 -11.08 -38.77 8.35
N VAL A 489 -12.40 -38.70 8.42
CA VAL A 489 -13.26 -39.84 8.07
C VAL A 489 -14.00 -39.48 6.78
N ASN A 490 -13.84 -40.30 5.73
CA ASN A 490 -14.52 -40.10 4.46
C ASN A 490 -15.99 -40.59 4.50
N GLU A 491 -16.72 -40.40 3.41
CA GLU A 491 -18.13 -40.82 3.30
C GLU A 491 -18.33 -42.32 3.44
N GLN A 492 -17.30 -43.14 3.20
CA GLN A 492 -17.31 -44.59 3.36
C GLN A 492 -16.94 -45.03 4.79
N GLY A 493 -16.73 -44.07 5.72
CA GLY A 493 -16.36 -44.38 7.11
C GLY A 493 -14.88 -44.76 7.29
N GLN A 494 -14.05 -44.56 6.27
CA GLN A 494 -12.63 -44.92 6.32
C GLN A 494 -11.81 -43.73 6.86
N LYS A 495 -10.79 -44.05 7.68
CA LYS A 495 -9.78 -43.06 8.10
C LYS A 495 -8.84 -42.73 6.95
N VAL A 496 -8.79 -41.48 6.55
CA VAL A 496 -7.92 -40.97 5.49
C VAL A 496 -7.07 -39.81 6.02
N LYS A 497 -5.84 -39.72 5.52
CA LYS A 497 -4.92 -38.64 5.83
C LYS A 497 -4.79 -37.73 4.61
N LEU A 498 -4.74 -36.42 4.84
CA LEU A 498 -4.36 -35.45 3.81
C LEU A 498 -2.84 -35.52 3.62
N ASP A 499 -2.41 -35.59 2.38
CA ASP A 499 -1.00 -35.45 2.03
C ASP A 499 -0.61 -33.97 2.02
N PRO A 500 0.67 -33.61 2.30
CA PRO A 500 1.13 -32.26 2.18
C PRO A 500 0.77 -31.61 0.83
N PRO A 501 0.44 -30.31 0.80
CA PRO A 501 0.05 -29.66 -0.43
C PRO A 501 1.19 -29.60 -1.44
N THR A 502 0.86 -29.80 -2.72
CA THR A 502 1.75 -29.62 -3.86
C THR A 502 1.24 -28.46 -4.70
N GLY A 503 2.08 -27.85 -5.52
CA GLY A 503 1.68 -26.77 -6.43
C GLY A 503 2.89 -26.14 -7.10
N ASP A 504 2.62 -25.43 -8.19
CA ASP A 504 3.66 -24.76 -8.96
C ASP A 504 3.83 -23.30 -8.47
N GLU A 505 5.08 -22.86 -8.34
CA GLU A 505 5.43 -21.46 -8.06
C GLU A 505 4.86 -20.51 -9.13
N LEU A 506 4.98 -20.94 -10.40
CA LEU A 506 4.56 -20.21 -11.59
C LEU A 506 3.81 -21.13 -12.55
N PRO A 507 2.85 -20.62 -13.32
CA PRO A 507 2.12 -21.46 -14.26
C PRO A 507 3.03 -22.00 -15.35
N VAL A 508 3.07 -23.33 -15.49
CA VAL A 508 3.92 -24.06 -16.47
C VAL A 508 3.68 -23.56 -17.91
N ARG A 509 2.44 -23.19 -18.24
CA ARG A 509 2.04 -22.66 -19.55
C ARG A 509 2.14 -21.14 -19.67
N GLY A 510 2.79 -20.45 -18.69
CA GLY A 510 2.79 -19.01 -18.55
C GLY A 510 1.45 -18.46 -18.07
N PHE A 511 1.43 -17.18 -17.69
CA PHE A 511 0.20 -16.50 -17.32
C PHE A 511 -0.70 -16.26 -18.54
N ASP A 512 -2.01 -16.27 -18.33
CA ASP A 512 -3.03 -15.90 -19.31
C ASP A 512 -3.78 -14.67 -18.82
N VAL A 513 -4.05 -13.73 -19.72
CA VAL A 513 -4.87 -12.55 -19.44
C VAL A 513 -5.54 -12.06 -20.72
N LYS A 514 -6.87 -11.96 -20.72
CA LYS A 514 -7.65 -11.45 -21.85
C LYS A 514 -7.90 -9.94 -21.75
N ASP A 515 -8.34 -9.48 -20.59
CA ASP A 515 -8.48 -8.05 -20.22
C ASP A 515 -7.96 -7.86 -18.80
N PRO A 516 -6.83 -7.19 -18.62
CA PRO A 516 -6.30 -6.93 -17.26
C PRO A 516 -7.10 -5.86 -16.50
N GLY A 517 -8.05 -5.18 -17.13
CA GLY A 517 -8.82 -4.09 -16.52
C GLY A 517 -8.06 -2.76 -16.41
N TYR A 518 -6.97 -2.58 -17.12
CA TYR A 518 -6.18 -1.34 -17.12
C TYR A 518 -6.69 -0.32 -18.11
N VAL A 519 -6.79 0.96 -17.68
CA VAL A 519 -7.10 2.12 -18.52
C VAL A 519 -5.93 3.11 -18.47
N ALA A 520 -5.29 3.32 -19.61
CA ALA A 520 -4.23 4.31 -19.74
C ALA A 520 -4.80 5.74 -19.67
N PRO A 521 -4.10 6.69 -19.03
CA PRO A 521 -4.52 8.08 -19.01
C PRO A 521 -4.40 8.75 -20.38
N ALA A 522 -5.11 9.84 -20.59
CA ALA A 522 -4.95 10.68 -21.78
C ALA A 522 -3.52 11.23 -21.88
N ARG A 523 -2.98 11.32 -23.09
CA ARG A 523 -1.67 11.96 -23.33
C ARG A 523 -1.69 13.43 -22.93
N ASP A 524 -2.79 14.12 -23.24
CA ASP A 524 -3.10 15.48 -22.82
C ASP A 524 -4.46 15.51 -22.11
N GLY A 525 -4.45 15.79 -20.82
CA GLY A 525 -5.63 15.91 -19.98
C GLY A 525 -6.10 17.36 -19.76
N SER A 526 -5.45 18.34 -20.37
CA SER A 526 -5.72 19.77 -20.13
C SER A 526 -7.16 20.18 -20.37
N GLY A 527 -7.80 19.63 -21.42
CA GLY A 527 -9.20 19.87 -21.76
C GLY A 527 -10.25 19.07 -20.95
N LEU A 528 -9.79 18.14 -20.09
CA LEU A 528 -10.72 17.30 -19.34
C LEU A 528 -11.20 18.01 -18.06
N VAL A 529 -12.50 17.90 -17.80
CA VAL A 529 -13.15 18.48 -16.61
C VAL A 529 -13.55 17.37 -15.66
N VAL A 530 -13.09 17.47 -14.42
CA VAL A 530 -13.54 16.61 -13.31
C VAL A 530 -14.72 17.29 -12.63
N LYS A 531 -15.85 16.59 -12.51
CA LYS A 531 -17.05 17.09 -11.87
C LYS A 531 -17.31 16.37 -10.56
N VAL A 532 -17.51 17.15 -9.51
CA VAL A 532 -17.99 16.68 -8.21
C VAL A 532 -19.34 17.38 -7.98
N SER A 533 -20.41 16.61 -7.79
CA SER A 533 -21.72 17.19 -7.52
C SER A 533 -21.76 17.90 -6.16
N PRO A 534 -22.25 19.13 -6.06
CA PRO A 534 -22.38 19.82 -4.77
C PRO A 534 -23.39 19.15 -3.83
N THR A 535 -24.23 18.26 -4.36
CA THR A 535 -25.25 17.50 -3.60
C THR A 535 -24.85 16.04 -3.40
N SER A 536 -23.60 15.66 -3.72
CA SER A 536 -23.12 14.31 -3.49
C SER A 536 -23.04 14.03 -1.97
N ASP A 537 -23.45 12.84 -1.57
CA ASP A 537 -23.22 12.33 -0.21
C ASP A 537 -21.89 11.55 -0.09
N ARG A 538 -21.21 11.29 -1.22
CA ARG A 538 -20.00 10.48 -1.32
C ARG A 538 -18.72 11.27 -1.60
N LEU A 539 -18.82 12.41 -2.28
CA LEU A 539 -17.70 13.24 -2.72
C LEU A 539 -17.91 14.69 -2.30
N GLN A 540 -16.87 15.33 -1.79
CA GLN A 540 -16.89 16.72 -1.35
C GLN A 540 -15.57 17.40 -1.75
N LEU A 541 -15.64 18.56 -2.41
CA LEU A 541 -14.47 19.40 -2.61
C LEU A 541 -13.96 19.90 -1.24
N LEU A 542 -12.65 19.95 -1.09
CA LEU A 542 -12.01 20.29 0.18
C LEU A 542 -11.82 21.81 0.30
N ASP A 543 -12.20 22.34 1.46
CA ASP A 543 -11.76 23.66 1.90
C ASP A 543 -10.44 23.54 2.68
N PRO A 544 -9.46 24.45 2.47
CA PRO A 544 -8.23 24.47 3.23
C PRO A 544 -8.47 24.59 4.73
N PHE A 545 -7.73 23.84 5.55
CA PHE A 545 -7.77 24.02 7.00
C PHE A 545 -7.23 25.40 7.42
N LYS A 546 -7.84 26.00 8.44
CA LYS A 546 -7.40 27.30 8.95
C LYS A 546 -5.97 27.21 9.48
N PRO A 547 -5.09 28.17 9.13
CA PRO A 547 -3.76 28.29 9.74
C PRO A 547 -3.84 28.47 11.27
N TRP A 548 -2.73 28.18 11.94
CA TRP A 548 -2.57 28.47 13.35
C TRP A 548 -2.59 29.98 13.59
N GLU A 549 -3.27 30.41 14.67
CA GLU A 549 -3.50 31.83 14.97
C GLU A 549 -2.30 32.52 15.67
N GLY A 550 -1.20 31.79 15.90
CA GLY A 550 0.02 32.35 16.52
C GLY A 550 -0.03 32.41 18.05
N THR A 551 -1.04 31.83 18.70
CA THR A 551 -1.23 31.85 20.16
C THR A 551 -1.28 30.45 20.76
N ASP A 552 -1.10 30.35 22.06
CA ASP A 552 -1.31 29.10 22.80
C ASP A 552 -2.76 28.64 22.67
N LEU A 553 -2.98 27.31 22.74
CA LEU A 553 -4.31 26.72 22.68
C LEU A 553 -4.88 26.69 24.09
N LYS A 554 -5.96 27.43 24.34
CA LYS A 554 -6.61 27.58 25.66
C LYS A 554 -8.06 27.11 25.64
N GLY A 555 -8.52 26.64 26.76
CA GLY A 555 -9.92 26.29 26.98
C GLY A 555 -10.40 25.07 26.22
N LEU A 556 -9.50 24.15 25.85
CA LEU A 556 -9.84 22.92 25.14
C LEU A 556 -10.68 22.01 26.04
N ARG A 557 -11.73 21.41 25.47
CA ARG A 557 -12.52 20.40 26.18
C ARG A 557 -11.95 19.00 25.91
N LEU A 558 -11.92 18.16 26.94
CA LEU A 558 -11.61 16.75 26.76
C LEU A 558 -12.76 16.09 26.00
N LEU A 559 -12.50 15.67 24.75
CA LEU A 559 -13.51 14.94 23.97
C LEU A 559 -13.65 13.51 24.47
N ILE A 560 -12.51 12.80 24.59
CA ILE A 560 -12.46 11.43 25.09
C ILE A 560 -11.07 11.15 25.66
N LYS A 561 -11.01 10.38 26.74
CA LYS A 561 -9.83 9.67 27.21
C LYS A 561 -10.02 8.20 26.84
N ALA A 562 -9.37 7.76 25.76
CA ALA A 562 -9.51 6.40 25.24
C ALA A 562 -8.76 5.40 26.13
N LYS A 563 -9.47 4.34 26.58
CA LYS A 563 -8.92 3.27 27.42
C LYS A 563 -8.25 2.21 26.55
N GLY A 564 -6.97 1.95 26.81
CA GLY A 564 -6.22 0.87 26.17
C GLY A 564 -6.06 1.03 24.65
N LYS A 565 -6.13 -0.07 23.92
CA LYS A 565 -5.87 -0.11 22.46
C LYS A 565 -6.86 0.74 21.67
N CYS A 566 -6.35 1.72 20.93
CA CYS A 566 -7.13 2.56 20.03
C CYS A 566 -6.52 2.53 18.61
N THR A 567 -7.06 1.66 17.76
CA THR A 567 -6.60 1.47 16.38
C THR A 567 -7.25 2.49 15.45
N THR A 568 -6.76 2.57 14.19
CA THR A 568 -7.43 3.37 13.15
C THR A 568 -8.84 2.87 12.84
N ASP A 569 -9.18 1.60 13.14
CA ASP A 569 -10.55 1.07 13.07
C ASP A 569 -11.45 1.60 14.19
N HIS A 570 -10.89 1.98 15.34
CA HIS A 570 -11.63 2.65 16.40
C HIS A 570 -11.83 4.14 16.14
N ILE A 571 -10.87 4.78 15.44
CA ILE A 571 -10.89 6.23 15.16
C ILE A 571 -11.75 6.54 13.94
N SER A 572 -11.54 5.81 12.84
CA SER A 572 -12.24 5.97 11.55
C SER A 572 -12.46 4.59 10.93
N MET A 573 -13.57 3.96 11.23
CA MET A 573 -13.90 2.61 10.78
C MET A 573 -13.88 2.46 9.25
N ALA A 574 -13.56 1.26 8.77
CA ALA A 574 -13.78 0.80 7.41
C ALA A 574 -15.21 0.23 7.22
N GLY A 575 -15.38 -0.81 6.41
CA GLY A 575 -16.66 -1.43 6.14
C GLY A 575 -17.65 -0.43 5.52
N LYS A 576 -18.86 -0.37 6.03
CA LYS A 576 -19.92 0.51 5.50
C LYS A 576 -19.54 2.00 5.38
N TRP A 577 -18.55 2.47 6.11
CA TRP A 577 -18.09 3.85 6.08
C TRP A 577 -17.20 4.17 4.87
N LEU A 578 -16.68 3.16 4.18
CA LEU A 578 -15.84 3.35 2.99
C LEU A 578 -16.55 4.15 1.89
N LYS A 579 -17.87 4.09 1.82
CA LYS A 579 -18.67 4.86 0.85
C LYS A 579 -18.52 6.38 1.01
N TYR A 580 -18.11 6.86 2.19
CA TYR A 580 -17.96 8.29 2.48
C TYR A 580 -16.52 8.79 2.43
N ARG A 581 -15.57 7.97 1.98
CA ARG A 581 -14.14 8.31 1.97
C ARG A 581 -13.79 9.55 1.14
N GLY A 582 -14.61 9.93 0.18
CA GLY A 582 -14.45 11.17 -0.58
C GLY A 582 -15.23 12.37 -0.01
N HIS A 583 -15.97 12.21 1.10
CA HIS A 583 -16.80 13.27 1.69
C HIS A 583 -16.42 13.50 3.16
N LEU A 584 -15.57 14.49 3.41
CA LEU A 584 -14.97 14.69 4.72
C LEU A 584 -16.00 14.94 5.83
N ASP A 585 -17.07 15.71 5.58
CA ASP A 585 -18.06 15.97 6.61
C ASP A 585 -18.88 14.73 6.95
N ASN A 586 -19.33 13.94 5.94
CA ASN A 586 -20.10 12.72 6.16
C ASN A 586 -19.28 11.64 6.85
N ILE A 587 -18.01 11.41 6.44
CA ILE A 587 -17.15 10.43 7.08
C ILE A 587 -16.85 10.80 8.54
N SER A 588 -16.84 12.10 8.87
CA SER A 588 -16.58 12.58 10.23
C SER A 588 -17.64 12.17 11.27
N ASN A 589 -18.81 11.64 10.84
CA ASN A 589 -19.77 10.99 11.73
C ASN A 589 -19.27 9.62 12.25
N ASN A 590 -18.11 9.17 11.77
CA ASN A 590 -17.38 7.97 12.19
C ASN A 590 -16.30 8.26 13.26
N LEU A 591 -16.09 9.52 13.63
CA LEU A 591 -15.03 9.93 14.55
C LEU A 591 -15.12 9.17 15.89
N LEU A 592 -14.12 8.32 16.17
CA LEU A 592 -13.90 7.62 17.44
C LEU A 592 -15.09 6.76 17.93
N ILE A 593 -16.00 6.39 17.03
CA ILE A 593 -17.17 5.57 17.40
C ILE A 593 -16.80 4.14 17.86
N GLY A 594 -15.57 3.70 17.63
CA GLY A 594 -15.05 2.42 18.11
C GLY A 594 -14.22 2.52 19.39
N ALA A 595 -13.92 3.72 19.85
CA ALA A 595 -13.08 3.93 21.04
C ALA A 595 -13.86 3.72 22.35
N THR A 596 -13.21 3.06 23.31
CA THR A 596 -13.74 2.88 24.66
C THR A 596 -13.38 4.08 25.53
N ASN A 597 -14.37 4.75 26.13
CA ASN A 597 -14.12 5.83 27.05
C ASN A 597 -13.60 5.30 28.40
N PHE A 598 -12.52 5.90 28.88
CA PHE A 598 -11.88 5.51 30.15
C PHE A 598 -12.81 5.66 31.38
N PHE A 599 -13.66 6.70 31.41
CA PHE A 599 -14.44 7.04 32.59
C PHE A 599 -15.68 6.19 32.78
N ASN A 600 -16.34 5.76 31.73
CA ASN A 600 -17.58 4.97 31.80
C ASN A 600 -17.48 3.58 31.19
N GLU A 601 -16.29 3.24 30.61
CA GLU A 601 -15.98 1.96 29.95
C GLU A 601 -16.90 1.61 28.77
N LYS A 602 -17.64 2.58 28.23
CA LYS A 602 -18.55 2.39 27.11
C LYS A 602 -17.88 2.83 25.79
N ILE A 603 -18.27 2.16 24.73
CA ILE A 603 -17.89 2.50 23.37
C ILE A 603 -18.83 3.59 22.85
N ASN A 604 -18.29 4.57 22.10
CA ASN A 604 -19.03 5.68 21.50
C ASN A 604 -19.93 6.44 22.50
N SER A 605 -19.43 6.70 23.71
CA SER A 605 -20.19 7.37 24.75
C SER A 605 -19.29 8.31 25.55
N VAL A 606 -19.46 9.62 25.35
CA VAL A 606 -18.65 10.66 26.00
C VAL A 606 -19.54 11.75 26.59
N LYS A 607 -19.05 12.40 27.62
CA LYS A 607 -19.78 13.48 28.33
C LYS A 607 -19.69 14.77 27.48
N ASN A 608 -20.84 15.36 27.20
CA ASN A 608 -20.90 16.70 26.67
C ASN A 608 -20.82 17.69 27.84
N THR A 609 -19.68 18.34 28.06
CA THR A 609 -19.46 19.25 29.18
C THR A 609 -20.32 20.51 29.11
N LEU A 610 -21.00 20.81 28.00
CA LEU A 610 -21.94 21.94 27.86
C LEU A 610 -23.31 21.61 28.46
N THR A 611 -23.69 20.32 28.43
CA THR A 611 -25.04 19.87 28.88
C THR A 611 -24.98 18.92 30.03
N GLY A 612 -23.80 18.35 30.36
CA GLY A 612 -23.62 17.30 31.37
C GLY A 612 -24.09 15.91 30.91
N ALA A 613 -24.70 15.78 29.74
CA ALA A 613 -25.23 14.52 29.23
C ALA A 613 -24.18 13.71 28.43
N TYR A 614 -24.30 12.38 28.44
CA TYR A 614 -23.53 11.49 27.59
C TYR A 614 -24.19 11.33 26.23
N ASP A 615 -23.42 11.40 25.16
CA ASP A 615 -23.86 11.15 23.77
C ASP A 615 -22.72 10.55 22.94
N GLU A 616 -22.97 10.25 21.67
CA GLU A 616 -22.00 9.74 20.72
C GLU A 616 -20.86 10.75 20.47
N VAL A 617 -19.63 10.25 20.35
CA VAL A 617 -18.42 11.08 20.19
C VAL A 617 -18.55 12.14 19.10
N PRO A 618 -18.96 11.79 17.84
CA PRO A 618 -19.07 12.80 16.79
C PRO A 618 -20.15 13.84 17.05
N LYS A 619 -21.26 13.49 17.73
CA LYS A 619 -22.32 14.44 18.08
C LYS A 619 -21.84 15.47 19.08
N VAL A 620 -21.14 15.02 20.12
CA VAL A 620 -20.55 15.91 21.14
C VAL A 620 -19.54 16.85 20.49
N GLN A 621 -18.65 16.33 19.63
CA GLN A 621 -17.66 17.16 18.96
C GLN A 621 -18.29 18.16 17.98
N ARG A 622 -19.36 17.79 17.28
CA ARG A 622 -20.13 18.73 16.46
C ARG A 622 -20.78 19.84 17.30
N ALA A 623 -21.28 19.53 18.49
CA ALA A 623 -21.80 20.53 19.42
C ALA A 623 -20.71 21.51 19.87
N TYR A 624 -19.50 21.04 20.17
CA TYR A 624 -18.36 21.91 20.48
C TYR A 624 -17.97 22.79 19.28
N LYS A 625 -17.86 22.19 18.08
CA LYS A 625 -17.57 22.93 16.85
C LYS A 625 -18.57 24.05 16.56
N ALA A 626 -19.87 23.80 16.78
CA ALA A 626 -20.94 24.77 16.54
C ALA A 626 -20.82 26.02 17.46
N GLN A 627 -20.17 25.88 18.63
CA GLN A 627 -19.87 26.97 19.55
C GLN A 627 -18.43 27.48 19.45
N ASN A 628 -17.68 27.04 18.40
CA ASN A 628 -16.28 27.37 18.19
C ASN A 628 -15.35 26.98 19.35
N ILE A 629 -15.68 25.89 20.07
CA ILE A 629 -14.90 25.34 21.16
C ILE A 629 -13.96 24.28 20.61
N GLY A 630 -12.65 24.42 20.86
CA GLY A 630 -11.65 23.41 20.54
C GLY A 630 -11.68 22.23 21.52
N ALA A 631 -11.23 21.05 21.04
CA ALA A 631 -11.15 19.87 21.90
C ALA A 631 -9.78 19.20 21.80
N ILE A 632 -9.51 18.33 22.78
CA ILE A 632 -8.35 17.43 22.82
C ILE A 632 -8.82 15.99 22.99
N VAL A 633 -8.12 15.07 22.33
CA VAL A 633 -8.28 13.62 22.54
C VAL A 633 -7.08 13.10 23.30
N VAL A 634 -7.34 12.27 24.31
CA VAL A 634 -6.29 11.59 25.09
C VAL A 634 -6.33 10.11 24.81
N GLY A 635 -5.19 9.50 24.54
CA GLY A 635 -5.07 8.07 24.20
C GLY A 635 -3.96 7.37 24.98
N ASP A 636 -3.95 6.05 24.86
CA ASP A 636 -3.01 5.14 25.52
C ASP A 636 -1.83 4.80 24.57
N GLU A 637 -1.24 3.63 24.73
CA GLU A 637 -0.08 3.15 23.96
C GLU A 637 -0.43 2.81 22.51
N ASN A 638 0.52 3.10 21.61
CA ASN A 638 0.43 2.76 20.16
C ASN A 638 -0.86 3.26 19.50
N TYR A 639 -1.29 4.47 19.85
CA TYR A 639 -2.51 5.08 19.33
C TYR A 639 -2.47 5.22 17.80
N GLY A 640 -3.54 4.78 17.14
CA GLY A 640 -3.64 4.83 15.67
C GLY A 640 -2.96 3.66 14.95
N GLU A 641 -2.68 2.54 15.65
CA GLU A 641 -2.22 1.29 15.04
C GLU A 641 -3.19 0.82 13.95
N GLY A 642 -2.68 0.13 12.93
CA GLY A 642 -3.49 -0.50 11.88
C GLY A 642 -3.35 0.14 10.52
N SER A 643 -4.46 0.34 9.80
CA SER A 643 -4.48 0.84 8.42
C SER A 643 -4.00 2.29 8.29
N SER A 644 -3.37 2.62 7.17
CA SER A 644 -2.86 3.97 6.86
C SER A 644 -3.99 4.97 6.51
N ARG A 645 -4.94 5.17 7.44
CA ARG A 645 -6.10 6.03 7.22
C ARG A 645 -5.79 7.47 7.58
N GLU A 646 -5.59 8.32 6.58
CA GLU A 646 -5.47 9.76 6.81
C GLU A 646 -6.76 10.37 7.40
N HIS A 647 -7.93 9.78 7.09
CA HIS A 647 -9.23 10.19 7.67
C HIS A 647 -9.20 10.17 9.20
N ALA A 648 -8.48 9.23 9.81
CA ALA A 648 -8.29 9.19 11.26
C ALA A 648 -7.60 10.45 11.83
N ALA A 649 -6.92 11.24 11.00
CA ALA A 649 -6.36 12.54 11.33
C ALA A 649 -7.22 13.71 10.79
N MET A 650 -7.84 13.55 9.61
CA MET A 650 -8.66 14.59 9.01
C MET A 650 -9.99 14.81 9.74
N GLU A 651 -10.66 13.73 10.16
CA GLU A 651 -11.96 13.79 10.84
C GLU A 651 -11.89 14.61 12.15
N PRO A 652 -10.99 14.32 13.09
CA PRO A 652 -10.87 15.14 14.30
C PRO A 652 -10.49 16.57 13.94
N ARG A 653 -9.57 16.80 12.98
CA ARG A 653 -9.20 18.15 12.53
C ARG A 653 -10.38 18.90 11.95
N HIS A 654 -11.16 18.28 11.08
CA HIS A 654 -12.37 18.85 10.47
C HIS A 654 -13.42 19.23 11.51
N LEU A 655 -13.63 18.39 12.51
CA LEU A 655 -14.60 18.64 13.56
C LEU A 655 -14.10 19.60 14.65
N GLY A 656 -12.84 20.05 14.60
CA GLY A 656 -12.33 21.11 15.53
C GLY A 656 -11.55 20.58 16.73
N VAL A 657 -11.16 19.28 16.74
CA VAL A 657 -10.11 18.79 17.65
C VAL A 657 -8.80 19.48 17.28
N ARG A 658 -8.05 19.92 18.26
CA ARG A 658 -6.82 20.71 18.13
C ARG A 658 -5.55 19.91 18.40
N ALA A 659 -5.63 18.96 19.33
CA ALA A 659 -4.50 18.14 19.75
C ALA A 659 -4.90 16.70 20.06
N ILE A 660 -3.94 15.79 19.87
CA ILE A 660 -4.02 14.39 20.30
C ILE A 660 -2.84 14.17 21.27
N LEU A 661 -3.12 13.81 22.52
CA LEU A 661 -2.12 13.54 23.55
C LEU A 661 -2.16 12.05 23.93
N VAL A 662 -1.05 11.33 23.80
CA VAL A 662 -1.01 9.88 23.99
C VAL A 662 0.25 9.42 24.74
N LYS A 663 0.26 8.18 25.22
CA LYS A 663 1.49 7.56 25.75
C LYS A 663 2.49 7.23 24.64
N SER A 664 2.01 6.79 23.48
CA SER A 664 2.81 6.62 22.25
C SER A 664 1.91 6.54 20.99
N PHE A 665 2.45 6.91 19.84
CA PHE A 665 1.78 6.84 18.53
C PHE A 665 2.26 5.65 17.69
N ALA A 666 1.36 5.14 16.83
CA ALA A 666 1.75 4.40 15.65
C ALA A 666 2.28 5.36 14.58
N ARG A 667 3.38 4.97 13.90
CA ARG A 667 4.14 5.83 12.97
C ARG A 667 3.29 6.55 11.92
N ILE A 668 2.50 5.79 11.14
CA ILE A 668 1.70 6.37 10.04
C ILE A 668 0.69 7.38 10.57
N HIS A 669 0.06 7.08 11.70
CA HIS A 669 -0.96 7.97 12.27
C HIS A 669 -0.36 9.27 12.78
N GLU A 670 0.81 9.22 13.43
CA GLU A 670 1.54 10.42 13.86
C GLU A 670 1.88 11.32 12.66
N THR A 671 2.40 10.73 11.57
CA THR A 671 2.70 11.46 10.34
C THR A 671 1.43 12.09 9.76
N ASN A 672 0.32 11.35 9.69
CA ASN A 672 -0.94 11.88 9.20
C ASN A 672 -1.45 13.05 10.04
N LEU A 673 -1.35 13.00 11.38
CA LEU A 673 -1.71 14.12 12.25
C LEU A 673 -0.90 15.38 11.91
N LYS A 674 0.42 15.25 11.81
CA LYS A 674 1.32 16.37 11.47
C LYS A 674 1.00 16.96 10.09
N LYS A 675 0.78 16.11 9.08
CA LYS A 675 0.42 16.55 7.71
C LYS A 675 -0.90 17.32 7.66
N GLN A 676 -1.86 16.96 8.51
CA GLN A 676 -3.16 17.66 8.63
C GLN A 676 -3.12 18.85 9.58
N GLY A 677 -1.94 19.26 10.04
CA GLY A 677 -1.79 20.42 10.95
C GLY A 677 -2.41 20.20 12.33
N MET A 678 -2.53 18.92 12.77
CA MET A 678 -2.91 18.56 14.13
C MET A 678 -1.69 18.55 15.04
N LEU A 679 -1.86 18.91 16.30
CA LEU A 679 -0.79 18.84 17.31
C LEU A 679 -0.78 17.42 17.92
N GLY A 680 0.22 16.61 17.54
CA GLY A 680 0.47 15.27 18.10
C GLY A 680 1.49 15.33 19.22
N LEU A 681 1.08 14.96 20.45
CA LEU A 681 1.86 15.07 21.68
C LEU A 681 1.96 13.73 22.39
N THR A 682 3.07 13.53 23.12
CA THR A 682 3.24 12.37 24.00
C THR A 682 3.54 12.81 25.43
N PHE A 683 3.04 12.08 26.40
CA PHE A 683 3.38 12.31 27.81
C PHE A 683 4.89 12.21 28.02
N ALA A 684 5.51 13.18 28.68
CA ALA A 684 6.89 13.09 29.12
C ALA A 684 7.03 12.05 30.24
N ASN A 685 6.10 12.03 31.18
CA ASN A 685 5.89 10.96 32.14
C ASN A 685 4.52 10.30 31.87
N LYS A 686 4.51 9.01 31.58
CA LYS A 686 3.29 8.28 31.22
C LYS A 686 2.25 8.23 32.35
N GLU A 687 2.66 8.37 33.60
CA GLU A 687 1.76 8.41 34.75
C GLU A 687 0.89 9.67 34.79
N ASP A 688 1.30 10.75 34.13
CA ASP A 688 0.49 11.97 34.02
C ASP A 688 -0.83 11.75 33.27
N TYR A 689 -0.93 10.66 32.49
CA TYR A 689 -2.19 10.19 31.91
C TYR A 689 -3.28 10.05 32.98
N ASN A 690 -2.93 9.61 34.20
CA ASN A 690 -3.89 9.35 35.27
C ASN A 690 -4.45 10.65 35.89
N LYS A 691 -3.75 11.78 35.75
CA LYS A 691 -4.20 13.10 36.29
C LYS A 691 -5.41 13.68 35.56
N ILE A 692 -5.58 13.33 34.27
CA ILE A 692 -6.62 13.93 33.42
C ILE A 692 -8.01 13.39 33.85
N GLN A 693 -8.92 14.29 34.19
CA GLN A 693 -10.30 14.03 34.59
C GLN A 693 -11.30 14.32 33.47
N GLU A 694 -12.53 13.81 33.55
CA GLU A 694 -13.54 13.87 32.49
C GLU A 694 -13.99 15.30 32.13
N ASP A 695 -14.10 16.17 33.17
CA ASP A 695 -14.60 17.53 33.03
C ASP A 695 -13.50 18.60 32.88
N ASP A 696 -12.25 18.16 32.73
CA ASP A 696 -11.11 19.09 32.62
C ASP A 696 -11.25 20.06 31.46
N VAL A 697 -10.87 21.30 31.74
CA VAL A 697 -10.53 22.29 30.72
C VAL A 697 -9.02 22.33 30.58
N ILE A 698 -8.51 22.24 29.36
CA ILE A 698 -7.10 21.97 29.11
C ILE A 698 -6.49 23.09 28.28
N ASP A 699 -5.38 23.63 28.76
CA ASP A 699 -4.54 24.58 28.01
C ASP A 699 -3.26 23.87 27.55
N ILE A 700 -2.78 24.24 26.35
CA ILE A 700 -1.48 23.85 25.82
C ILE A 700 -0.64 25.11 25.64
N VAL A 701 0.41 25.23 26.45
CA VAL A 701 1.23 26.44 26.59
C VAL A 701 2.63 26.20 26.04
N GLY A 702 3.22 27.25 25.44
CA GLY A 702 4.55 27.22 24.85
C GLY A 702 4.57 27.19 23.32
N LEU A 703 3.41 27.17 22.66
CA LEU A 703 3.31 27.14 21.20
C LEU A 703 3.88 28.36 20.52
N THR A 704 3.88 29.53 21.17
CA THR A 704 4.50 30.75 20.64
C THR A 704 6.00 30.60 20.39
N ASN A 705 6.65 29.70 21.14
CA ASN A 705 8.08 29.34 21.00
C ASN A 705 8.26 27.90 20.44
N PHE A 706 7.25 27.37 19.72
CA PHE A 706 7.25 26.01 19.21
C PHE A 706 8.46 25.75 18.33
N SER A 707 9.35 24.87 18.79
CA SER A 707 10.62 24.54 18.13
C SER A 707 10.99 23.05 18.38
N PRO A 708 11.80 22.45 17.50
CA PRO A 708 12.21 21.04 17.66
C PRO A 708 12.80 20.76 19.05
N ASP A 709 12.49 19.59 19.59
CA ASP A 709 13.00 19.05 20.86
C ASP A 709 12.69 19.91 22.11
N GLN A 710 11.80 20.90 22.02
CA GLN A 710 11.37 21.73 23.14
C GLN A 710 9.99 21.24 23.66
N PRO A 711 9.90 20.69 24.88
CA PRO A 711 8.63 20.27 25.45
C PRO A 711 7.61 21.40 25.53
N LEU A 712 6.32 21.03 25.40
CA LEU A 712 5.19 21.92 25.70
C LEU A 712 4.62 21.60 27.08
N THR A 713 3.82 22.51 27.61
CA THR A 713 3.19 22.34 28.91
C THR A 713 1.68 22.16 28.75
N ILE A 714 1.11 21.13 29.37
CA ILE A 714 -0.32 20.97 29.58
C ILE A 714 -0.66 21.58 30.94
N VAL A 715 -1.72 22.40 30.97
CA VAL A 715 -2.32 22.90 32.20
C VAL A 715 -3.76 22.35 32.29
N LEU A 716 -4.05 21.58 33.32
CA LEU A 716 -5.37 21.08 33.63
C LEU A 716 -6.07 22.06 34.55
N HIS A 717 -7.31 22.41 34.25
CA HIS A 717 -8.22 23.14 35.13
C HIS A 717 -9.35 22.19 35.52
N HIS A 718 -9.29 21.67 36.73
CA HIS A 718 -10.27 20.70 37.25
C HIS A 718 -11.58 21.38 37.65
N SER A 719 -12.65 20.60 37.70
CA SER A 719 -13.99 21.12 38.04
C SER A 719 -14.13 21.62 39.46
N ASP A 720 -13.23 21.22 40.37
CA ASP A 720 -13.13 21.70 41.76
C ASP A 720 -12.37 23.03 41.90
N GLY A 721 -11.88 23.59 40.77
CA GLY A 721 -11.09 24.82 40.73
C GLY A 721 -9.59 24.64 40.94
N SER A 722 -9.13 23.42 41.20
CA SER A 722 -7.69 23.12 41.28
C SER A 722 -7.04 23.12 39.90
N GLN A 723 -5.72 23.33 39.88
CA GLN A 723 -4.93 23.30 38.65
C GLN A 723 -3.73 22.37 38.82
N GLU A 724 -3.47 21.57 37.81
CA GLU A 724 -2.25 20.80 37.68
C GLU A 724 -1.56 21.08 36.36
N SER A 725 -0.23 20.90 36.28
CA SER A 725 0.51 21.02 35.04
C SER A 725 1.56 19.95 34.91
N PHE A 726 1.88 19.58 33.65
CA PHE A 726 2.93 18.61 33.33
C PHE A 726 3.49 18.87 31.94
N GLN A 727 4.68 18.30 31.68
CA GLN A 727 5.36 18.43 30.39
C GLN A 727 4.92 17.35 29.42
N VAL A 728 4.85 17.72 28.15
CA VAL A 728 4.59 16.81 27.03
C VAL A 728 5.65 16.99 25.96
N ASN A 729 6.03 15.87 25.34
CA ASN A 729 7.00 15.84 24.27
C ASN A 729 6.31 15.83 22.90
N HIS A 730 7.07 16.16 21.85
CA HIS A 730 6.66 16.02 20.47
C HIS A 730 7.88 15.66 19.60
N THR A 731 7.61 15.21 18.39
CA THR A 731 8.63 14.81 17.42
C THR A 731 8.63 15.70 16.16
N TYR A 732 8.14 16.94 16.28
CA TYR A 732 8.13 17.89 15.17
C TYR A 732 9.53 18.42 14.88
N ASN A 733 9.96 18.33 13.61
CA ASN A 733 11.10 19.06 13.10
C ASN A 733 10.68 20.47 12.60
N ALA A 734 11.65 21.29 12.18
CA ALA A 734 11.38 22.65 11.74
C ALA A 734 10.40 22.72 10.55
N SER A 735 10.50 21.81 9.59
CA SER A 735 9.61 21.75 8.43
C SER A 735 8.18 21.38 8.82
N GLN A 736 8.01 20.44 9.74
CA GLN A 736 6.71 19.99 10.24
C GLN A 736 6.02 21.07 11.10
N ILE A 737 6.80 21.89 11.80
CA ILE A 737 6.28 23.08 12.51
C ILE A 737 5.68 24.06 11.53
N GLU A 738 6.30 24.27 10.35
CA GLU A 738 5.73 25.12 9.31
C GLU A 738 4.42 24.54 8.73
N TRP A 739 4.26 23.19 8.66
CA TRP A 739 2.98 22.60 8.31
C TRP A 739 1.87 22.93 9.34
N PHE A 740 2.21 22.81 10.63
CA PHE A 740 1.29 23.17 11.71
C PHE A 740 0.88 24.64 11.61
N LYS A 741 1.84 25.56 11.43
CA LYS A 741 1.59 27.00 11.28
C LYS A 741 0.73 27.32 10.06
N ALA A 742 0.96 26.66 8.94
CA ALA A 742 0.18 26.87 7.71
C ALA A 742 -1.23 26.24 7.78
N GLY A 743 -1.53 25.42 8.81
CA GLY A 743 -2.79 24.69 8.98
C GLY A 743 -2.80 23.29 8.37
N SER A 744 -1.89 23.00 7.43
CA SER A 744 -1.57 21.66 6.90
C SER A 744 -0.33 21.70 6.00
N ALA A 745 0.28 20.55 5.72
CA ALA A 745 1.33 20.45 4.72
C ALA A 745 0.83 20.86 3.32
N LEU A 746 -0.41 20.48 2.98
CA LEU A 746 -1.05 20.85 1.71
C LEU A 746 -1.20 22.36 1.54
N ASN A 747 -1.61 23.08 2.59
CA ASN A 747 -1.71 24.54 2.55
C ASN A 747 -0.36 25.19 2.26
N LEU A 748 0.69 24.70 2.93
CA LEU A 748 2.05 25.22 2.70
C LEU A 748 2.51 24.93 1.26
N MET A 749 2.21 23.77 0.74
CA MET A 749 2.52 23.37 -0.64
C MET A 749 1.78 24.24 -1.65
N ALA A 750 0.47 24.41 -1.50
CA ALA A 750 -0.34 25.23 -2.40
C ALA A 750 0.15 26.69 -2.44
N LYS A 751 0.57 27.22 -1.29
CA LYS A 751 1.19 28.56 -1.19
C LYS A 751 2.49 28.63 -1.99
N LYS A 752 3.41 27.66 -1.82
CA LYS A 752 4.68 27.61 -2.56
C LYS A 752 4.46 27.53 -4.07
N PHE A 753 3.52 26.69 -4.55
CA PHE A 753 3.23 26.60 -5.99
C PHE A 753 2.61 27.88 -6.56
N ALA A 754 1.78 28.58 -5.79
CA ALA A 754 1.25 29.87 -6.21
C ALA A 754 2.38 30.91 -6.34
N GLU A 755 3.34 30.91 -5.43
CA GLU A 755 4.52 31.76 -5.47
C GLU A 755 5.42 31.46 -6.67
N GLU A 756 5.72 30.19 -6.95
CA GLU A 756 6.48 29.74 -8.14
C GLU A 756 5.79 30.16 -9.45
N LYS A 757 4.48 29.96 -9.55
CA LYS A 757 3.70 30.35 -10.72
C LYS A 757 3.72 31.87 -10.94
N ASN A 758 3.58 32.64 -9.88
CA ASN A 758 3.64 34.09 -9.94
C ASN A 758 5.05 34.57 -10.31
N ALA A 759 6.10 33.96 -9.77
CA ALA A 759 7.49 34.25 -10.14
C ALA A 759 7.79 33.95 -11.62
N ALA A 760 7.21 32.86 -12.14
CA ALA A 760 7.36 32.52 -13.58
C ALA A 760 6.55 33.43 -14.52
N LEU A 761 5.50 34.09 -14.02
CA LEU A 761 4.67 35.06 -14.79
C LEU A 761 5.21 36.49 -14.71
N MET A 762 6.09 36.79 -13.76
CA MET A 762 6.74 38.10 -13.71
C MET A 762 7.69 38.23 -14.92
N PRO A 763 7.54 39.24 -15.77
CA PRO A 763 8.49 39.46 -16.84
C PRO A 763 9.87 39.69 -16.22
N THR A 764 10.83 38.83 -16.60
CA THR A 764 12.22 38.98 -16.19
C THR A 764 12.76 40.27 -16.74
N THR A 765 12.70 41.35 -15.96
CA THR A 765 13.35 42.64 -16.27
C THR A 765 14.88 42.55 -16.14
N LYS A 766 15.44 41.36 -16.20
CA LYS A 766 16.88 41.13 -16.39
C LYS A 766 17.10 40.51 -17.77
N SER A 767 17.46 41.37 -18.71
CA SER A 767 18.00 40.98 -20.00
C SER A 767 19.09 39.91 -19.79
N PRO A 768 18.91 38.63 -20.25
CA PRO A 768 19.99 37.63 -20.17
C PRO A 768 20.91 37.80 -21.36
N GLY A 769 21.47 38.99 -21.54
CA GLY A 769 22.20 39.31 -22.76
C GLY A 769 23.68 39.59 -22.60
N LYS A 770 24.19 39.95 -21.44
CA LYS A 770 25.62 40.31 -21.34
C LYS A 770 26.50 39.28 -20.59
N THR A 771 26.02 38.68 -19.52
CA THR A 771 26.90 37.86 -18.64
C THR A 771 27.20 36.47 -19.16
N VAL A 772 26.31 35.83 -19.95
CA VAL A 772 26.55 34.50 -20.52
C VAL A 772 27.41 34.62 -21.79
N ILE A 773 27.14 35.63 -22.63
CA ILE A 773 27.94 35.91 -23.84
C ILE A 773 29.35 36.34 -23.47
N GLU A 774 29.53 37.17 -22.44
CA GLU A 774 30.86 37.54 -21.94
C GLU A 774 31.63 36.37 -21.33
N LYS A 775 30.99 35.43 -20.65
CA LYS A 775 31.60 34.19 -20.11
C LYS A 775 31.94 33.21 -21.23
N GLU A 776 31.10 33.09 -22.25
CA GLU A 776 31.42 32.20 -23.41
C GLU A 776 32.48 32.83 -24.32
N VAL A 777 32.45 34.14 -24.56
CA VAL A 777 33.51 34.87 -25.29
C VAL A 777 34.83 34.87 -24.50
N ALA A 778 34.79 34.94 -23.15
CA ALA A 778 35.98 34.80 -22.31
C ALA A 778 36.53 33.34 -22.35
N LYS A 779 35.69 32.31 -22.33
CA LYS A 779 36.08 30.90 -22.51
C LYS A 779 36.63 30.63 -23.91
N ALA A 780 36.02 31.21 -24.95
CA ALA A 780 36.51 31.09 -26.35
C ALA A 780 37.83 31.84 -26.55
N LYS A 781 38.04 32.99 -25.91
CA LYS A 781 39.34 33.72 -25.92
C LYS A 781 40.40 32.96 -25.14
N GLN A 782 40.09 32.32 -24.03
CA GLN A 782 41.01 31.45 -23.27
C GLN A 782 41.41 30.18 -24.06
N LYS A 783 40.46 29.55 -24.74
CA LYS A 783 40.68 28.36 -25.57
C LYS A 783 41.56 28.73 -26.78
N ASN A 784 41.36 29.91 -27.37
CA ASN A 784 42.18 30.40 -28.49
C ASN A 784 43.58 30.86 -28.06
N GLN A 785 43.78 31.31 -26.80
CA GLN A 785 45.09 31.62 -26.24
C GLN A 785 45.85 30.34 -25.84
N MET A 786 45.18 29.30 -25.39
CA MET A 786 45.81 28.00 -25.12
C MET A 786 46.25 27.32 -26.41
N SER A 787 45.41 27.29 -27.48
CA SER A 787 45.81 26.74 -28.78
C SER A 787 46.96 27.51 -29.44
N LYS A 788 47.04 28.85 -29.29
CA LYS A 788 48.21 29.64 -29.77
C LYS A 788 49.48 29.40 -28.94
N LYS A 789 49.37 29.05 -27.63
CA LYS A 789 50.53 28.64 -26.83
C LYS A 789 51.01 27.23 -27.14
N GLU A 790 50.11 26.30 -27.46
CA GLU A 790 50.47 24.95 -27.86
C GLU A 790 51.07 24.92 -29.27
N VAL A 791 50.56 25.70 -30.23
CA VAL A 791 51.14 25.83 -31.58
C VAL A 791 52.51 26.50 -31.52
N LYS A 792 52.76 27.49 -30.62
CA LYS A 792 54.09 28.07 -30.39
C LYS A 792 55.03 27.12 -29.69
N LYS A 793 54.52 26.20 -28.82
CA LYS A 793 55.36 25.18 -28.14
C LYS A 793 55.69 24.03 -29.10
N ALA A 794 54.78 23.67 -30.00
CA ALA A 794 55.01 22.67 -31.05
C ALA A 794 55.97 23.19 -32.11
N GLY A 795 55.85 24.46 -32.54
CA GLY A 795 56.77 25.14 -33.47
C GLY A 795 58.19 25.23 -32.94
N LYS A 796 58.42 25.52 -31.66
CA LYS A 796 59.74 25.54 -31.01
C LYS A 796 60.37 24.15 -30.81
N LYS A 797 59.58 23.06 -30.68
CA LYS A 797 60.07 21.69 -30.64
C LYS A 797 60.38 21.12 -32.03
N ALA A 798 59.79 21.64 -33.13
CA ALA A 798 60.06 21.20 -34.46
C ALA A 798 61.40 21.78 -35.08
N VAL A 799 61.83 22.95 -34.61
CA VAL A 799 63.06 23.61 -35.10
C VAL A 799 64.35 23.03 -34.41
N ALA A 800 64.20 22.26 -33.31
CA ALA A 800 65.36 21.72 -32.60
C ALA A 800 65.71 20.24 -32.94
N LYS A 801 65.03 19.62 -33.94
CA LYS A 801 65.29 18.21 -34.32
C LYS A 801 65.54 17.95 -35.83
N THR A 802 65.89 18.98 -36.59
CA THR A 802 66.33 18.84 -38.01
C THR A 802 67.83 19.03 -38.19
N SER A 803 68.60 18.17 -37.57
CA SER A 803 69.99 17.93 -37.96
C SER A 803 70.37 16.53 -37.53
N LYS A 804 70.08 15.52 -38.34
CA LYS A 804 70.84 14.31 -38.65
C LYS A 804 70.03 13.32 -39.53
N LYS A 805 70.52 13.26 -40.74
CA LYS A 805 70.44 12.23 -41.78
C LYS A 805 69.10 11.57 -42.26
N PRO A 806 68.86 11.57 -43.60
CA PRO A 806 67.65 11.02 -44.22
C PRO A 806 67.91 9.61 -44.76
N SER A 807 67.27 8.57 -44.26
CA SER A 807 67.26 7.28 -45.00
C SER A 807 66.00 6.36 -44.70
N ALA A 808 64.94 6.79 -43.99
CA ALA A 808 63.83 5.90 -43.69
C ALA A 808 62.48 6.32 -44.35
N LEU A 809 62.33 7.44 -45.00
CA LEU A 809 61.08 7.99 -45.46
C LEU A 809 60.69 7.65 -46.89
N LYS A 810 61.49 6.90 -47.65
CA LYS A 810 61.17 6.48 -49.04
C LYS A 810 60.53 5.10 -49.17
N LYS A 811 60.36 4.32 -48.09
CA LYS A 811 59.76 2.99 -48.14
C LYS A 811 58.30 2.90 -47.62
N ALA A 812 57.74 3.94 -46.95
CA ALA A 812 56.40 3.94 -46.45
C ALA A 812 55.35 4.60 -47.38
N ILE A 813 55.73 5.35 -48.35
CA ILE A 813 54.82 6.06 -49.28
C ILE A 813 54.47 5.25 -50.55
N LYS A 814 55.12 4.10 -50.78
CA LYS A 814 54.91 3.26 -52.00
C LYS A 814 53.92 2.09 -51.79
N LYS A 815 53.23 1.99 -50.67
CA LYS A 815 52.29 0.90 -50.37
C LYS A 815 50.82 1.34 -50.12
N ALA A 816 50.50 2.63 -50.22
CA ALA A 816 49.18 3.18 -49.97
C ALA A 816 48.39 3.69 -51.19
N VAL A 817 48.93 3.57 -52.40
CA VAL A 817 48.26 4.00 -53.64
C VAL A 817 48.35 2.89 -54.66
N THR A 818 47.46 1.97 -54.67
CA THR A 818 46.93 1.18 -55.76
C THR A 818 45.93 0.15 -55.28
N LYS A 819 44.67 0.41 -55.42
CA LYS A 819 43.64 -0.43 -56.05
C LYS A 819 42.23 0.23 -55.83
N PRO A 820 41.45 0.40 -56.93
CA PRO A 820 40.14 1.03 -56.87
C PRO A 820 39.05 0.05 -56.43
N ALA A 821 38.11 0.53 -55.67
CA ALA A 821 36.91 -0.18 -55.26
C ALA A 821 35.93 -0.33 -56.46
N LYS A 822 35.62 -1.57 -56.85
CA LYS A 822 34.50 -1.87 -57.76
C LYS A 822 33.15 -1.68 -56.99
N LYS A 823 32.33 -0.80 -57.60
CA LYS A 823 30.89 -0.70 -57.29
C LYS A 823 30.20 -1.99 -57.77
N SER A 824 29.47 -2.66 -56.89
CA SER A 824 28.44 -3.64 -57.23
C SER A 824 27.07 -3.11 -56.94
N ALA A 825 26.21 -2.96 -57.93
CA ALA A 825 24.82 -2.57 -57.86
C ALA A 825 23.94 -3.72 -57.33
N PRO A 826 22.86 -3.43 -56.60
CA PRO A 826 21.97 -4.48 -56.10
C PRO A 826 21.04 -4.97 -57.22
N LYS A 827 20.89 -6.29 -57.30
CA LYS A 827 19.92 -6.96 -58.19
C LYS A 827 18.53 -6.80 -57.65
N LYS A 828 17.61 -6.33 -58.52
CA LYS A 828 16.15 -6.32 -58.35
C LYS A 828 15.62 -7.74 -58.12
N ALA A 829 14.86 -7.94 -57.03
CA ALA A 829 13.99 -9.09 -56.91
C ALA A 829 12.59 -8.70 -57.38
N VAL A 830 12.05 -9.52 -58.26
CA VAL A 830 10.75 -9.34 -58.94
C VAL A 830 9.61 -9.65 -57.95
N SER A 831 8.72 -8.67 -57.69
CA SER A 831 7.48 -8.88 -56.99
C SER A 831 6.41 -9.43 -57.96
N LYS A 832 5.85 -10.59 -57.67
CA LYS A 832 4.61 -11.06 -58.30
C LYS A 832 3.43 -10.39 -57.64
N SER A 833 2.74 -9.55 -58.40
CA SER A 833 1.45 -8.95 -58.03
C SER A 833 0.34 -10.00 -57.94
N VAL A 834 -0.37 -10.05 -56.83
CA VAL A 834 -1.69 -10.70 -56.71
C VAL A 834 -2.74 -9.62 -56.71
N ALA A 835 -3.69 -9.72 -57.65
CA ALA A 835 -4.79 -8.79 -57.86
C ALA A 835 -5.80 -8.80 -56.70
N PRO A 836 -6.47 -7.68 -56.42
CA PRO A 836 -7.42 -7.59 -55.30
C PRO A 836 -8.81 -8.21 -55.66
N ALA A 837 -9.33 -9.03 -54.76
CA ALA A 837 -10.66 -9.57 -54.82
C ALA A 837 -11.75 -8.48 -54.58
N LYS A 838 -12.80 -8.48 -55.40
CA LYS A 838 -13.93 -7.56 -55.32
C LYS A 838 -14.74 -7.73 -54.00
N PRO A 839 -15.29 -6.64 -53.43
CA PRO A 839 -16.05 -6.70 -52.20
C PRO A 839 -17.45 -7.28 -52.42
N ALA A 840 -17.86 -8.19 -51.54
CA ALA A 840 -19.19 -8.76 -51.48
C ALA A 840 -20.24 -7.72 -51.02
N LYS A 841 -21.41 -7.75 -51.64
CA LYS A 841 -22.54 -6.83 -51.42
C LYS A 841 -23.08 -6.91 -49.99
N LYS A 842 -23.17 -5.78 -49.31
CA LYS A 842 -23.89 -5.60 -48.02
C LYS A 842 -25.41 -5.78 -48.25
N GLY A 843 -26.00 -6.82 -47.73
CA GLY A 843 -27.43 -6.98 -47.63
C GLY A 843 -28.00 -6.03 -46.52
N LYS A 844 -28.89 -5.12 -46.92
CA LYS A 844 -29.62 -4.26 -45.99
C LYS A 844 -30.63 -5.11 -45.22
N VAL A 845 -30.45 -5.29 -43.91
CA VAL A 845 -31.48 -5.82 -43.01
C VAL A 845 -32.35 -4.64 -42.54
N SER A 846 -33.63 -4.70 -42.84
CA SER A 846 -34.60 -3.65 -42.56
C SER A 846 -34.85 -3.51 -41.06
N MET A 847 -34.76 -2.28 -40.57
CA MET A 847 -34.98 -1.89 -39.14
C MET A 847 -36.38 -2.23 -38.60
N LYS A 848 -37.36 -2.60 -39.44
CA LYS A 848 -38.72 -2.99 -39.00
C LYS A 848 -38.78 -4.38 -38.33
N LYS A 849 -37.79 -5.24 -38.47
CA LYS A 849 -37.78 -6.57 -37.84
C LYS A 849 -37.21 -6.57 -36.43
N VAL A 850 -36.33 -5.60 -36.07
CA VAL A 850 -35.71 -5.49 -34.75
C VAL A 850 -36.68 -4.85 -33.72
N VAL A 851 -37.50 -3.92 -34.13
CA VAL A 851 -38.50 -3.25 -33.27
C VAL A 851 -39.62 -4.20 -32.82
N LYS A 852 -39.93 -5.27 -33.62
CA LYS A 852 -40.98 -6.23 -33.23
C LYS A 852 -40.56 -7.27 -32.20
N ILE A 853 -39.26 -7.50 -32.01
CA ILE A 853 -38.73 -8.45 -31.01
C ILE A 853 -38.61 -7.75 -29.65
N ILE A 854 -38.25 -6.47 -29.62
CA ILE A 854 -38.08 -5.71 -28.35
C ILE A 854 -39.44 -5.33 -27.73
N ALA A 855 -40.51 -5.15 -28.54
CA ALA A 855 -41.87 -4.86 -28.05
C ALA A 855 -42.59 -6.10 -27.47
N GLY A 856 -42.14 -7.33 -27.79
CA GLY A 856 -42.77 -8.58 -27.34
C GLY A 856 -42.39 -8.97 -25.90
N ASP A 857 -41.17 -8.64 -25.47
CA ASP A 857 -40.66 -9.02 -24.14
C ASP A 857 -41.01 -8.01 -23.04
N ALA A 858 -41.17 -6.73 -23.38
CA ALA A 858 -41.63 -5.71 -22.42
C ALA A 858 -43.06 -5.92 -21.94
N ALA A 859 -43.94 -6.50 -22.79
CA ALA A 859 -45.34 -6.77 -22.43
C ALA A 859 -45.53 -8.00 -21.52
N LYS A 860 -44.59 -8.93 -21.51
CA LYS A 860 -44.58 -10.10 -20.58
C LYS A 860 -44.06 -9.77 -19.19
N GLY A 861 -43.11 -8.82 -19.08
CA GLY A 861 -42.59 -8.32 -17.82
C GLY A 861 -43.62 -7.52 -17.02
N ALA A 862 -44.34 -6.64 -17.67
CA ALA A 862 -45.35 -5.80 -17.02
C ALA A 862 -46.57 -6.57 -16.48
N LYS A 863 -46.99 -7.66 -17.11
CA LYS A 863 -48.06 -8.53 -16.59
C LYS A 863 -47.70 -9.32 -15.35
N ARG A 864 -46.41 -9.65 -15.16
CA ARG A 864 -45.91 -10.37 -13.98
C ARG A 864 -45.80 -9.45 -12.75
N ILE A 865 -45.45 -8.18 -12.92
CA ILE A 865 -45.35 -7.19 -11.85
C ILE A 865 -46.74 -6.79 -11.34
N VAL A 866 -47.73 -6.58 -12.23
CA VAL A 866 -49.10 -6.23 -11.83
C VAL A 866 -49.78 -7.40 -11.10
N SER A 867 -49.54 -8.65 -11.50
CA SER A 867 -50.10 -9.83 -10.81
C SER A 867 -49.54 -10.04 -9.40
N ASN A 868 -48.30 -9.68 -9.16
CA ASN A 868 -47.67 -9.78 -7.84
C ASN A 868 -48.07 -8.64 -6.89
N ILE A 869 -48.40 -7.46 -7.42
CA ILE A 869 -48.90 -6.33 -6.63
C ILE A 869 -50.35 -6.57 -6.21
N VAL A 870 -51.18 -7.12 -7.08
CA VAL A 870 -52.58 -7.48 -6.75
C VAL A 870 -52.66 -8.59 -5.72
N ARG A 871 -51.76 -9.58 -5.75
CA ARG A 871 -51.67 -10.65 -4.72
C ARG A 871 -51.20 -10.17 -3.35
N LYS A 872 -50.43 -9.09 -3.28
CA LYS A 872 -49.95 -8.49 -1.98
C LYS A 872 -51.01 -7.56 -1.36
N VAL A 873 -51.87 -6.95 -2.17
CA VAL A 873 -52.91 -6.01 -1.68
C VAL A 873 -54.18 -6.76 -1.24
N THR A 874 -54.53 -7.89 -1.88
CA THR A 874 -55.73 -8.68 -1.52
C THR A 874 -55.47 -9.71 -0.40
N GLY A 875 -54.22 -10.02 -0.05
CA GLY A 875 -53.85 -10.98 1.01
C GLY A 875 -53.93 -10.46 2.45
N LYS A 876 -54.13 -9.14 2.65
CA LYS A 876 -54.11 -8.53 4.01
C LYS A 876 -55.53 -8.24 4.59
N ALA A 877 -56.58 -8.62 3.91
CA ALA A 877 -57.94 -8.32 4.35
C ALA A 877 -58.72 -9.53 4.98
N LYS A 878 -58.05 -10.64 5.29
CA LYS A 878 -58.70 -11.79 5.95
C LYS A 878 -57.92 -12.31 7.16
N LYS A 879 -57.64 -11.44 8.13
CA LYS A 879 -57.32 -11.82 9.50
C LYS A 879 -57.66 -10.68 10.46
N LYS A 880 -58.93 -10.39 10.59
CA LYS A 880 -59.52 -9.74 11.79
C LYS A 880 -61.02 -9.97 11.69
N ARG A 881 -61.46 -11.12 12.21
CA ARG A 881 -62.74 -11.37 12.86
C ARG A 881 -62.56 -12.61 13.72
#